data_dec685c0f0ad898629af8e39fef86128
#
_entry.id   dec685c0f0ad898629af8e39fef86128
#
_cell.length_a   1.000
_cell.length_b   1.000
_cell.length_c   1.000
_cell.angle_alpha   90.00
_cell.angle_beta   90.00
_cell.angle_gamma   90.00
#
_symmetry.space_group_name_H-M   'P 1'
#
loop_
_entity.id
_entity.type
_entity.pdbx_description
1 polymer ?
#
loop_
_entity_poly.entity_id
_entity_poly.type
_entity_poly.pdbx_seq_one_letter_code
_entity_poly.pdbx_strand_id
1 'polypeptide(L)'
;VFPPAAPTLWRALILPCAVLAIPSSGALAQQVAAPLVETRGSAEATAILSEISVSATGVPTPIAATGSSVTVLTDTQLQAQQRRTVPDALQQVPGLNVVQSGGPGSQTSVFIRGSNSNHVKVLIDGIDASDPSNPNGSFDFGQLLTGDLSRIEVLRGPQSGLYGSDAIGGVISFATPRGEGPARATARVEGGSFGTFNQSGRISGSTDGFDYSVSILHVRAAATPVTPPQLVPPGRPIHPNFYDNETVSAKFGYQFTDTFRINSVTRFINSRLLFTGTDFSTFPAPPAAFRSAADVQQIFTRNEAEWTPLPGFHNVFAINHSNLFNHQQGPLDPLVLPAPTTGLGERTRYEYRGDYLLSPGNLILFGAQRDEERLSTTDPSPFGSGDLRARNGNTAGYGEAQLSPFDRAVLVANLRHDENDRFGPATTFRIAPSYVLPFSDTRLKGSVGTGFKAPTLSQLFQSFPASNFFANPNLKPEESLGYDAGLEQPLGDRVLVGATYYRNDFTNLITSNATFTSNENVGRAVSYGAEAFVSVQFSETLSGRVDYTNTVTKNEITHQELLRRPRHKGSATAFWTPLPGLTFTGTLIVLGPFVDGNRDFSVPRLKNPGFTLVNLSANYEMSETLSLFGRIDNLFDRRYENPTGFLGPGLAVYGGVRVTAF
;
A
#
# COMPACT_ATOMS: atom_id res chain seq x y z
N VAL A 1 -36.37 15.90 2.97
CA VAL A 1 -36.76 15.07 4.10
C VAL A 1 -36.11 13.72 3.86
N PHE A 2 -35.02 13.44 4.53
CA PHE A 2 -34.29 12.19 4.43
C PHE A 2 -34.83 11.19 5.47
N PRO A 3 -35.02 9.91 5.14
CA PRO A 3 -35.25 8.90 6.16
C PRO A 3 -33.93 8.62 6.91
N PRO A 4 -33.97 8.39 8.21
CA PRO A 4 -32.78 8.09 9.00
C PRO A 4 -32.24 6.70 8.66
N ALA A 5 -30.91 6.60 8.50
CA ALA A 5 -30.20 5.35 8.42
C ALA A 5 -30.45 4.51 9.66
N ALA A 6 -30.78 3.25 9.49
CA ALA A 6 -31.07 2.32 10.57
C ALA A 6 -29.85 2.07 11.44
N PRO A 7 -29.96 2.17 12.77
CA PRO A 7 -28.87 1.83 13.69
C PRO A 7 -29.03 0.36 14.11
N THR A 8 -28.38 -0.55 13.45
CA THR A 8 -28.31 -1.93 13.92
C THR A 8 -26.95 -2.56 13.60
N LEU A 9 -25.96 -2.30 14.46
CA LEU A 9 -24.76 -3.17 14.60
C LEU A 9 -23.90 -2.80 15.84
N TRP A 10 -24.48 -2.13 16.85
CA TRP A 10 -23.78 -1.79 18.12
C TRP A 10 -24.12 -2.75 19.28
N ARG A 11 -24.45 -4.01 19.00
CA ARG A 11 -24.64 -5.01 20.08
C ARG A 11 -23.88 -6.27 19.76
N ALA A 12 -22.58 -6.28 20.05
CA ALA A 12 -21.78 -7.46 20.42
C ALA A 12 -20.30 -7.07 20.39
N LEU A 13 -19.74 -6.70 21.52
CA LEU A 13 -18.33 -6.86 21.91
C LEU A 13 -18.03 -5.96 23.13
N ILE A 14 -18.74 -6.24 24.23
CA ILE A 14 -18.25 -5.89 25.56
C ILE A 14 -18.12 -7.19 26.35
N LEU A 15 -16.92 -7.74 26.39
CA LEU A 15 -16.51 -8.72 27.38
C LEU A 15 -15.83 -7.98 28.53
N PRO A 16 -16.22 -8.17 29.79
CA PRO A 16 -15.56 -7.55 30.92
C PRO A 16 -14.24 -8.29 31.21
N CYS A 17 -13.10 -7.58 31.11
CA CYS A 17 -11.83 -8.03 31.66
C CYS A 17 -11.86 -7.87 33.18
N ALA A 18 -11.86 -8.97 33.89
CA ALA A 18 -11.57 -9.01 35.32
C ALA A 18 -10.04 -8.88 35.51
N VAL A 19 -9.63 -7.83 36.22
CA VAL A 19 -8.22 -7.59 36.58
C VAL A 19 -7.86 -8.44 37.79
N LEU A 20 -6.96 -9.41 37.62
CA LEU A 20 -6.25 -10.09 38.70
C LEU A 20 -4.83 -9.52 38.78
N ALA A 21 -4.52 -8.87 39.87
CA ALA A 21 -3.19 -8.34 40.16
C ALA A 21 -2.27 -9.43 40.69
N ILE A 22 -1.09 -9.64 40.05
CA ILE A 22 0.01 -10.49 40.52
C ILE A 22 1.32 -9.66 40.45
N PRO A 23 2.21 -9.75 41.45
CA PRO A 23 3.35 -8.84 41.57
C PRO A 23 4.51 -9.14 40.61
N SER A 24 5.20 -8.06 40.24
CA SER A 24 6.31 -7.98 39.28
C SER A 24 7.61 -8.57 39.78
N SER A 25 8.26 -9.40 38.96
CA SER A 25 9.70 -9.61 38.98
C SER A 25 10.26 -9.25 37.59
N GLY A 26 11.14 -8.24 37.55
CA GLY A 26 11.70 -7.74 36.32
C GLY A 26 12.70 -8.71 35.69
N ALA A 27 12.55 -8.98 34.42
CA ALA A 27 13.54 -9.63 33.58
C ALA A 27 13.72 -8.87 32.26
N LEU A 28 14.98 -8.60 31.94
CA LEU A 28 15.47 -7.93 30.74
C LEU A 28 15.10 -8.73 29.47
N ALA A 29 14.27 -8.15 28.61
CA ALA A 29 14.08 -8.65 27.26
C ALA A 29 15.37 -8.43 26.46
N GLN A 30 16.14 -9.47 26.24
CA GLN A 30 17.23 -9.46 25.25
C GLN A 30 16.59 -9.42 23.84
N GLN A 31 16.69 -8.26 23.19
CA GLN A 31 16.53 -8.17 21.75
C GLN A 31 17.57 -9.10 21.10
N VAL A 32 17.07 -10.09 20.34
CA VAL A 32 17.93 -10.92 19.47
C VAL A 32 18.38 -10.02 18.32
N ALA A 33 19.51 -9.35 18.50
CA ALA A 33 20.17 -8.63 17.43
C ALA A 33 20.75 -9.66 16.45
N ALA A 34 20.28 -9.67 15.21
CA ALA A 34 21.00 -10.31 14.12
C ALA A 34 22.41 -9.74 14.07
N PRO A 35 23.45 -10.53 13.71
CA PRO A 35 24.81 -10.03 13.63
C PRO A 35 24.88 -8.88 12.65
N LEU A 36 25.17 -7.69 13.16
CA LEU A 36 25.45 -6.52 12.35
C LEU A 36 26.67 -6.84 11.48
N VAL A 37 26.49 -6.86 10.18
CA VAL A 37 27.61 -6.71 9.27
C VAL A 37 28.13 -5.31 9.51
N GLU A 38 29.21 -5.17 10.29
CA GLU A 38 29.87 -3.89 10.52
C GLU A 38 30.36 -3.34 9.18
N THR A 39 29.54 -2.52 8.53
CA THR A 39 29.97 -1.69 7.42
C THR A 39 30.58 -0.42 8.02
N ARG A 40 31.84 -0.14 7.73
CA ARG A 40 32.47 1.16 7.98
C ARG A 40 31.90 2.21 7.02
N GLY A 41 30.59 2.30 6.93
CA GLY A 41 29.89 3.25 6.08
C GLY A 41 29.46 4.51 6.84
N SER A 42 29.00 5.49 6.10
CA SER A 42 28.50 6.76 6.64
C SER A 42 27.40 6.60 7.67
N ALA A 43 27.22 7.56 8.55
CA ALA A 43 26.12 7.55 9.53
C ALA A 43 24.75 7.40 8.84
N GLU A 44 24.52 8.04 7.69
CA GLU A 44 23.29 7.90 6.92
C GLU A 44 23.24 6.59 6.13
N ALA A 45 24.33 6.18 5.48
CA ALA A 45 24.40 4.88 4.80
C ALA A 45 24.22 3.74 5.82
N THR A 46 24.83 3.83 6.99
CA THR A 46 24.64 2.89 8.09
C THR A 46 23.21 2.94 8.60
N ALA A 47 22.59 4.13 8.74
CA ALA A 47 21.21 4.27 9.15
C ALA A 47 20.23 3.64 8.15
N ILE A 48 20.40 3.88 6.84
CA ILE A 48 19.54 3.29 5.79
C ILE A 48 19.72 1.77 5.72
N LEU A 49 20.96 1.28 5.81
CA LEU A 49 21.24 -0.16 5.71
C LEU A 49 20.94 -0.93 7.00
N SER A 50 20.94 -0.26 8.14
CA SER A 50 20.51 -0.83 9.43
C SER A 50 19.00 -0.75 9.65
N GLU A 51 18.27 -0.02 8.77
CA GLU A 51 16.82 0.03 8.85
C GLU A 51 16.22 -1.38 8.72
N ILE A 52 15.28 -1.70 9.61
CA ILE A 52 14.67 -3.02 9.69
C ILE A 52 13.49 -3.08 8.75
N SER A 53 13.41 -4.14 7.93
CA SER A 53 12.23 -4.51 7.16
C SER A 53 11.65 -5.82 7.68
N VAL A 54 10.34 -5.90 7.82
CA VAL A 54 9.62 -7.13 8.13
C VAL A 54 9.06 -7.77 6.86
N SER A 55 8.67 -6.94 5.89
CA SER A 55 8.06 -7.43 4.65
C SER A 55 9.05 -8.11 3.70
N ALA A 56 10.36 -7.90 3.86
CA ALA A 56 11.35 -8.53 2.99
C ALA A 56 11.57 -10.04 3.27
N THR A 57 11.35 -10.47 4.50
CA THR A 57 11.74 -11.81 5.01
C THR A 57 10.77 -12.39 6.02
N GLY A 58 9.58 -11.80 6.22
CA GLY A 58 8.60 -12.26 7.20
C GLY A 58 8.99 -12.12 8.68
N VAL A 59 10.24 -11.80 8.99
CA VAL A 59 10.77 -11.48 10.31
C VAL A 59 11.56 -10.16 10.29
N PRO A 60 11.69 -9.45 11.41
CA PRO A 60 12.49 -8.22 11.48
C PRO A 60 13.94 -8.48 11.03
N THR A 61 14.33 -7.93 9.88
CA THR A 61 15.64 -8.15 9.27
C THR A 61 16.22 -6.82 8.77
N PRO A 62 17.49 -6.50 9.04
CA PRO A 62 18.14 -5.32 8.47
C PRO A 62 18.08 -5.35 6.93
N ILE A 63 17.80 -4.22 6.29
CA ILE A 63 17.74 -4.14 4.82
C ILE A 63 19.06 -4.61 4.19
N ALA A 64 20.19 -4.33 4.84
CA ALA A 64 21.51 -4.82 4.41
C ALA A 64 21.59 -6.35 4.31
N ALA A 65 20.84 -7.07 5.14
CA ALA A 65 20.78 -8.53 5.17
C ALA A 65 19.70 -9.12 4.25
N THR A 66 19.16 -8.34 3.32
CA THR A 66 18.18 -8.82 2.32
C THR A 66 18.73 -8.61 0.92
N GLY A 67 18.52 -9.53 0.00
CA GLY A 67 18.84 -9.35 -1.43
C GLY A 67 17.80 -8.51 -2.18
N SER A 68 16.84 -7.91 -1.47
CA SER A 68 15.66 -7.25 -2.04
C SER A 68 15.86 -5.75 -2.25
N SER A 69 15.08 -5.18 -3.18
CA SER A 69 14.93 -3.73 -3.34
C SER A 69 13.78 -3.24 -2.45
N VAL A 70 14.10 -2.69 -1.28
CA VAL A 70 13.15 -2.21 -0.27
C VAL A 70 13.23 -0.68 -0.17
N THR A 71 12.08 -0.05 0.03
CA THR A 71 11.97 1.35 0.48
C THR A 71 11.09 1.39 1.71
N VAL A 72 11.56 2.04 2.77
CA VAL A 72 10.81 2.27 3.99
C VAL A 72 10.54 3.77 4.12
N LEU A 73 9.29 4.13 4.40
CA LEU A 73 8.89 5.48 4.80
C LEU A 73 8.50 5.42 6.27
N THR A 74 9.27 6.09 7.11
CA THR A 74 9.04 6.12 8.56
C THR A 74 8.00 7.18 8.96
N ASP A 75 7.42 7.06 10.16
CA ASP A 75 6.52 8.07 10.74
C ASP A 75 7.18 9.46 10.74
N THR A 76 8.46 9.55 11.12
CA THR A 76 9.21 10.82 11.11
C THR A 76 9.24 11.45 9.72
N GLN A 77 9.50 10.68 8.68
CA GLN A 77 9.53 11.17 7.30
C GLN A 77 8.12 11.57 6.81
N LEU A 78 7.08 10.76 7.12
CA LEU A 78 5.69 11.06 6.77
C LEU A 78 5.21 12.35 7.46
N GLN A 79 5.58 12.55 8.71
CA GLN A 79 5.25 13.77 9.45
C GLN A 79 6.05 14.98 8.98
N ALA A 80 7.34 14.86 8.70
CA ALA A 80 8.17 15.93 8.19
C ALA A 80 7.64 16.43 6.84
N GLN A 81 7.23 15.52 5.95
CA GLN A 81 6.65 15.84 4.65
C GLN A 81 5.17 16.22 4.69
N GLN A 82 4.50 16.09 5.84
CA GLN A 82 3.08 16.41 6.00
C GLN A 82 2.15 15.63 5.05
N ARG A 83 2.51 14.43 4.60
CA ARG A 83 1.65 13.60 3.75
C ARG A 83 0.46 13.08 4.57
N ARG A 84 -0.77 13.23 4.04
CA ARG A 84 -2.01 12.88 4.73
C ARG A 84 -2.66 11.63 4.18
N THR A 85 -2.38 11.33 2.92
CA THR A 85 -2.89 10.14 2.26
C THR A 85 -1.74 9.25 1.83
N VAL A 86 -1.98 7.94 1.80
CA VAL A 86 -0.99 6.97 1.32
C VAL A 86 -0.63 7.21 -0.16
N PRO A 87 -1.56 7.53 -1.07
CA PRO A 87 -1.21 7.90 -2.44
C PRO A 87 -0.15 9.01 -2.52
N ASP A 88 -0.27 10.08 -1.72
CA ASP A 88 0.70 11.17 -1.72
C ASP A 88 2.08 10.72 -1.24
N ALA A 89 2.12 9.85 -0.23
CA ALA A 89 3.39 9.30 0.28
C ALA A 89 4.08 8.38 -0.72
N LEU A 90 3.32 7.57 -1.48
CA LEU A 90 3.86 6.61 -2.44
C LEU A 90 4.35 7.25 -3.74
N GLN A 91 3.91 8.48 -4.08
CA GLN A 91 4.33 9.15 -5.31
C GLN A 91 5.85 9.35 -5.41
N GLN A 92 6.56 9.52 -4.30
CA GLN A 92 8.02 9.71 -4.29
C GLN A 92 8.81 8.39 -4.38
N VAL A 93 8.19 7.24 -4.12
CA VAL A 93 8.89 5.95 -4.06
C VAL A 93 9.36 5.53 -5.46
N PRO A 94 10.66 5.16 -5.63
CA PRO A 94 11.16 4.70 -6.92
C PRO A 94 10.50 3.38 -7.35
N GLY A 95 10.38 3.17 -8.66
CA GLY A 95 9.75 1.97 -9.21
C GLY A 95 8.23 1.93 -9.12
N LEU A 96 7.58 2.89 -8.47
CA LEU A 96 6.12 2.97 -8.36
C LEU A 96 5.55 4.05 -9.28
N ASN A 97 4.40 3.77 -9.87
CA ASN A 97 3.53 4.80 -10.45
C ASN A 97 2.16 4.78 -9.74
N VAL A 98 1.75 5.94 -9.24
CA VAL A 98 0.45 6.13 -8.57
C VAL A 98 -0.48 6.88 -9.52
N VAL A 99 -1.65 6.30 -9.77
CA VAL A 99 -2.68 6.87 -10.65
C VAL A 99 -3.96 7.02 -9.84
N GLN A 100 -4.38 8.26 -9.63
CA GLN A 100 -5.55 8.61 -8.83
C GLN A 100 -6.60 9.34 -9.69
N SER A 101 -7.78 8.75 -9.82
CA SER A 101 -8.85 9.27 -10.68
C SER A 101 -9.63 10.40 -10.01
N GLY A 102 -8.92 11.42 -9.50
CA GLY A 102 -9.55 12.65 -9.06
C GLY A 102 -9.43 13.06 -7.59
N GLY A 103 -8.27 13.20 -7.04
CA GLY A 103 -8.04 13.74 -5.69
C GLY A 103 -8.41 12.79 -4.54
N PRO A 104 -8.45 13.28 -3.29
CA PRO A 104 -8.66 12.43 -2.11
C PRO A 104 -9.91 11.56 -2.21
N GLY A 105 -9.81 10.29 -1.78
CA GLY A 105 -10.90 9.33 -1.77
C GLY A 105 -11.26 8.70 -3.12
N SER A 106 -10.72 9.23 -4.22
CA SER A 106 -10.97 8.66 -5.55
C SER A 106 -10.14 7.40 -5.78
N GLN A 107 -10.66 6.51 -6.63
CA GLN A 107 -9.99 5.27 -6.98
C GLN A 107 -8.52 5.50 -7.30
N THR A 108 -7.66 4.80 -6.60
CA THR A 108 -6.21 4.94 -6.70
C THR A 108 -5.53 3.60 -6.92
N SER A 109 -4.85 3.50 -8.05
CA SER A 109 -4.07 2.33 -8.46
C SER A 109 -2.59 2.59 -8.29
N VAL A 110 -1.85 1.58 -7.83
CA VAL A 110 -0.38 1.61 -7.74
C VAL A 110 0.19 0.51 -8.62
N PHE A 111 1.17 0.87 -9.42
CA PHE A 111 1.89 -0.01 -10.35
C PHE A 111 3.35 -0.09 -9.93
N ILE A 112 3.86 -1.29 -9.67
CA ILE A 112 5.27 -1.50 -9.27
C ILE A 112 6.05 -2.03 -10.48
N ARG A 113 7.15 -1.36 -10.85
CA ARG A 113 8.03 -1.78 -11.95
C ARG A 113 7.27 -2.15 -13.24
N GLY A 114 6.19 -1.40 -13.54
CA GLY A 114 5.38 -1.59 -14.75
C GLY A 114 4.40 -2.77 -14.71
N SER A 115 4.30 -3.54 -13.62
CA SER A 115 3.27 -4.57 -13.43
C SER A 115 1.85 -3.97 -13.41
N ASN A 116 0.80 -4.78 -13.39
CA ASN A 116 -0.56 -4.31 -13.20
C ASN A 116 -0.84 -3.93 -11.73
N SER A 117 -1.84 -3.10 -11.48
CA SER A 117 -2.22 -2.69 -10.11
C SER A 117 -2.71 -3.85 -9.25
N ASN A 118 -3.28 -4.88 -9.87
CA ASN A 118 -3.71 -6.12 -9.21
C ASN A 118 -2.58 -7.13 -9.00
N HIS A 119 -1.35 -6.79 -9.38
CA HIS A 119 -0.12 -7.55 -9.12
C HIS A 119 0.64 -7.05 -7.89
N VAL A 120 0.02 -6.19 -7.10
CA VAL A 120 0.60 -5.62 -5.89
C VAL A 120 -0.11 -6.18 -4.67
N LYS A 121 0.61 -6.95 -3.86
CA LYS A 121 0.11 -7.42 -2.58
C LYS A 121 0.10 -6.27 -1.58
N VAL A 122 -1.02 -6.05 -0.93
CA VAL A 122 -1.18 -4.99 0.08
C VAL A 122 -1.47 -5.61 1.43
N LEU A 123 -0.67 -5.23 2.42
CA LEU A 123 -0.81 -5.70 3.79
C LEU A 123 -1.02 -4.52 4.74
N ILE A 124 -1.97 -4.63 5.65
CA ILE A 124 -2.17 -3.69 6.75
C ILE A 124 -1.99 -4.47 8.07
N ASP A 125 -0.93 -4.17 8.82
CA ASP A 125 -0.52 -4.96 10.00
C ASP A 125 -0.49 -6.48 9.75
N GLY A 126 -0.02 -6.88 8.55
CA GLY A 126 0.06 -8.28 8.12
C GLY A 126 -1.26 -8.87 7.58
N ILE A 127 -2.37 -8.11 7.61
CA ILE A 127 -3.66 -8.53 7.07
C ILE A 127 -3.70 -8.26 5.58
N ASP A 128 -4.08 -9.25 4.77
CA ASP A 128 -4.30 -9.10 3.33
C ASP A 128 -5.49 -8.15 3.09
N ALA A 129 -5.21 -7.01 2.46
CA ALA A 129 -6.19 -5.97 2.19
C ALA A 129 -6.85 -6.08 0.80
N SER A 130 -6.49 -7.07 -0.01
CA SER A 130 -7.10 -7.28 -1.34
C SER A 130 -8.62 -7.44 -1.22
N ASP A 131 -9.37 -6.77 -2.09
CA ASP A 131 -10.84 -6.78 -2.07
C ASP A 131 -11.40 -7.87 -3.00
N PRO A 132 -11.99 -8.96 -2.46
CA PRO A 132 -12.63 -9.99 -3.27
C PRO A 132 -13.81 -9.49 -4.11
N SER A 133 -14.41 -8.35 -3.75
CA SER A 133 -15.52 -7.74 -4.51
C SER A 133 -15.06 -6.87 -5.68
N ASN A 134 -13.78 -6.52 -5.73
CA ASN A 134 -13.23 -5.77 -6.85
C ASN A 134 -13.07 -6.68 -8.08
N PRO A 135 -13.63 -6.33 -9.25
CA PRO A 135 -13.61 -7.20 -10.45
C PRO A 135 -12.22 -7.67 -10.88
N ASN A 136 -11.19 -6.85 -10.74
CA ASN A 136 -9.81 -7.24 -11.08
C ASN A 136 -8.95 -7.60 -9.85
N GLY A 137 -9.51 -7.51 -8.63
CA GLY A 137 -8.83 -7.81 -7.37
C GLY A 137 -7.74 -6.81 -6.98
N SER A 138 -7.68 -5.63 -7.59
CA SER A 138 -6.73 -4.60 -7.17
C SER A 138 -7.21 -3.93 -5.87
N PHE A 139 -6.25 -3.58 -5.01
CA PHE A 139 -6.55 -2.76 -3.83
C PHE A 139 -6.73 -1.29 -4.23
N ASP A 140 -7.73 -0.62 -3.67
CA ASP A 140 -7.93 0.83 -3.82
C ASP A 140 -7.23 1.59 -2.70
N PHE A 141 -6.12 2.26 -3.03
CA PHE A 141 -5.33 3.04 -2.08
C PHE A 141 -5.98 4.37 -1.69
N GLY A 142 -7.05 4.80 -2.37
CA GLY A 142 -7.70 6.10 -2.17
C GLY A 142 -8.26 6.31 -0.77
N GLN A 143 -8.55 5.22 -0.04
CA GLN A 143 -9.13 5.26 1.29
C GLN A 143 -8.09 5.27 2.43
N LEU A 144 -6.80 5.05 2.12
CA LEU A 144 -5.78 4.93 3.15
C LEU A 144 -5.19 6.28 3.56
N LEU A 145 -5.26 6.57 4.86
CA LEU A 145 -4.66 7.72 5.51
C LEU A 145 -3.32 7.34 6.15
N THR A 146 -2.42 8.32 6.31
CA THR A 146 -1.09 8.09 6.91
C THR A 146 -1.04 8.38 8.41
N GLY A 147 -2.03 9.08 8.95
CA GLY A 147 -1.96 9.62 10.32
C GLY A 147 -1.95 8.58 11.45
N ASP A 148 -2.33 7.34 11.17
CA ASP A 148 -2.28 6.20 12.08
C ASP A 148 -1.19 5.17 11.70
N LEU A 149 -0.31 5.49 10.76
CA LEU A 149 0.79 4.61 10.36
C LEU A 149 2.08 5.00 11.06
N SER A 150 2.85 4.01 11.45
CA SER A 150 4.23 4.15 11.92
C SER A 150 5.22 3.93 10.79
N ARG A 151 4.85 3.16 9.75
CA ARG A 151 5.76 2.78 8.67
C ARG A 151 5.00 2.32 7.44
N ILE A 152 5.58 2.61 6.27
CA ILE A 152 5.20 2.03 4.97
C ILE A 152 6.43 1.34 4.40
N GLU A 153 6.35 0.05 4.11
CA GLU A 153 7.39 -0.71 3.44
C GLU A 153 6.96 -1.04 2.01
N VAL A 154 7.83 -0.79 1.04
CA VAL A 154 7.61 -1.12 -0.37
C VAL A 154 8.70 -2.06 -0.84
N LEU A 155 8.32 -3.29 -1.07
CA LEU A 155 9.18 -4.36 -1.54
C LEU A 155 8.91 -4.62 -3.02
N ARG A 156 9.91 -4.46 -3.87
CA ARG A 156 9.78 -4.53 -5.33
C ARG A 156 10.30 -5.85 -5.89
N GLY A 157 9.64 -6.35 -6.92
CA GLY A 157 9.89 -7.63 -7.58
C GLY A 157 9.04 -8.78 -7.03
N PRO A 158 9.05 -9.97 -7.65
CA PRO A 158 8.21 -11.09 -7.26
C PRO A 158 8.45 -11.54 -5.82
N GLN A 159 7.36 -11.69 -5.06
CA GLN A 159 7.36 -12.07 -3.63
C GLN A 159 6.38 -13.22 -3.33
N SER A 160 5.84 -13.87 -4.36
CA SER A 160 4.85 -14.94 -4.16
C SER A 160 5.40 -16.16 -3.42
N GLY A 161 6.73 -16.37 -3.41
CA GLY A 161 7.38 -17.41 -2.63
C GLY A 161 7.21 -17.28 -1.11
N LEU A 162 6.81 -16.12 -0.60
CA LEU A 162 6.46 -15.90 0.80
C LEU A 162 4.97 -15.50 0.96
N TYR A 163 4.48 -14.60 0.10
CA TYR A 163 3.18 -13.94 0.26
C TYR A 163 2.05 -14.55 -0.59
N GLY A 164 2.37 -15.49 -1.49
CA GLY A 164 1.37 -16.16 -2.35
C GLY A 164 0.82 -15.26 -3.47
N SER A 165 -0.46 -15.45 -3.78
CA SER A 165 -1.16 -14.70 -4.84
C SER A 165 -1.02 -13.18 -4.69
N ASP A 166 -1.03 -12.46 -5.82
CA ASP A 166 -0.99 -11.00 -5.98
C ASP A 166 0.39 -10.36 -5.79
N ALA A 167 1.40 -11.08 -5.27
CA ALA A 167 2.74 -10.56 -5.01
C ALA A 167 3.67 -10.68 -6.24
N ILE A 168 3.15 -10.48 -7.45
CA ILE A 168 3.90 -10.54 -8.73
C ILE A 168 4.83 -9.32 -8.88
N GLY A 169 4.30 -8.12 -8.72
CA GLY A 169 5.04 -6.87 -8.87
C GLY A 169 5.78 -6.47 -7.60
N GLY A 170 5.27 -6.88 -6.46
CA GLY A 170 5.82 -6.56 -5.15
C GLY A 170 4.79 -6.57 -4.02
N VAL A 171 5.22 -6.10 -2.86
CA VAL A 171 4.41 -5.99 -1.64
C VAL A 171 4.49 -4.57 -1.12
N ILE A 172 3.36 -4.01 -0.71
CA ILE A 172 3.29 -2.77 0.07
C ILE A 172 2.68 -3.12 1.43
N SER A 173 3.43 -2.88 2.50
CA SER A 173 3.03 -3.17 3.87
C SER A 173 2.90 -1.89 4.68
N PHE A 174 1.80 -1.76 5.38
CA PHE A 174 1.48 -0.66 6.28
C PHE A 174 1.47 -1.18 7.70
N ALA A 175 2.19 -0.52 8.60
CA ALA A 175 2.21 -0.85 10.01
C ALA A 175 1.65 0.30 10.86
N THR A 176 0.74 -0.01 11.79
CA THR A 176 0.29 0.93 12.81
C THR A 176 1.26 0.93 14.01
N PRO A 177 1.36 2.03 14.77
CA PRO A 177 2.26 2.10 15.92
C PRO A 177 1.78 1.18 17.04
N ARG A 178 2.75 0.65 17.78
CA ARG A 178 2.56 -0.04 19.05
C ARG A 178 2.66 0.98 20.18
N GLY A 179 2.04 0.72 21.32
CA GLY A 179 2.23 1.49 22.53
C GLY A 179 3.57 1.22 23.16
N GLU A 180 4.29 2.26 23.53
CA GLU A 180 5.60 2.17 24.19
C GLU A 180 5.72 3.24 25.27
N GLY A 181 6.39 2.89 26.38
CA GLY A 181 6.67 3.82 27.49
C GLY A 181 5.41 4.35 28.19
N PRO A 182 5.50 5.48 28.91
CA PRO A 182 4.38 6.12 29.60
C PRO A 182 3.24 6.51 28.66
N ALA A 183 2.04 6.64 29.21
CA ALA A 183 0.86 7.08 28.45
C ALA A 183 1.09 8.43 27.79
N ARG A 184 0.86 8.52 26.48
CA ARG A 184 1.00 9.73 25.67
C ARG A 184 -0.28 9.94 24.86
N ALA A 185 -0.82 11.15 24.89
CA ALA A 185 -1.94 11.56 24.06
C ALA A 185 -1.50 12.64 23.07
N THR A 186 -1.87 12.50 21.80
CA THR A 186 -1.58 13.50 20.76
C THR A 186 -2.86 13.87 20.05
N ALA A 187 -3.12 15.15 19.87
CA ALA A 187 -4.22 15.69 19.08
C ALA A 187 -3.65 16.61 17.99
N ARG A 188 -4.30 16.60 16.82
CA ARG A 188 -3.90 17.41 15.67
C ARG A 188 -5.12 17.95 14.95
N VAL A 189 -5.04 19.21 14.52
CA VAL A 189 -6.04 19.87 13.67
C VAL A 189 -5.32 20.56 12.51
N GLU A 190 -5.87 20.43 11.31
CA GLU A 190 -5.35 21.03 10.07
C GLU A 190 -6.50 21.59 9.25
N GLY A 191 -6.32 22.79 8.69
CA GLY A 191 -7.24 23.39 7.73
C GLY A 191 -6.50 23.95 6.52
N GLY A 192 -7.23 24.16 5.39
CA GLY A 192 -6.60 24.70 4.20
C GLY A 192 -7.44 24.67 2.94
N SER A 193 -6.78 24.66 1.81
CA SER A 193 -7.35 24.69 0.46
C SER A 193 -8.39 23.61 0.24
N PHE A 194 -9.25 23.80 -0.73
CA PHE A 194 -10.34 22.90 -1.13
C PHE A 194 -11.36 22.59 -0.02
N GLY A 195 -11.49 23.48 0.98
CA GLY A 195 -12.34 23.26 2.14
C GLY A 195 -11.89 22.08 2.99
N THR A 196 -10.58 21.86 3.06
CA THR A 196 -9.98 20.80 3.86
C THR A 196 -10.06 21.11 5.35
N PHE A 197 -10.52 20.14 6.13
CA PHE A 197 -10.51 20.17 7.58
C PHE A 197 -10.22 18.77 8.12
N ASN A 198 -9.02 18.58 8.65
CA ASN A 198 -8.54 17.29 9.14
C ASN A 198 -8.33 17.34 10.65
N GLN A 199 -8.70 16.26 11.32
CA GLN A 199 -8.54 16.09 12.77
C GLN A 199 -7.98 14.70 13.03
N SER A 200 -7.11 14.58 14.02
CA SER A 200 -6.67 13.27 14.49
C SER A 200 -6.35 13.31 15.97
N GLY A 201 -6.57 12.17 16.62
CA GLY A 201 -6.19 11.92 18.01
C GLY A 201 -5.55 10.55 18.13
N ARG A 202 -4.53 10.43 18.98
CA ARG A 202 -3.92 9.15 19.34
C ARG A 202 -3.66 9.14 20.83
N ILE A 203 -3.92 7.99 21.45
CA ILE A 203 -3.45 7.66 22.80
C ILE A 203 -2.68 6.34 22.73
N SER A 204 -1.49 6.30 23.33
CA SER A 204 -0.65 5.10 23.34
C SER A 204 0.20 5.05 24.61
N GLY A 205 0.62 3.85 24.99
CA GLY A 205 1.48 3.63 26.14
C GLY A 205 1.65 2.15 26.45
N SER A 206 2.49 1.85 27.43
CA SER A 206 2.68 0.50 27.95
C SER A 206 2.84 0.52 29.47
N THR A 207 2.31 -0.50 30.13
CA THR A 207 2.41 -0.70 31.58
C THR A 207 2.21 -2.18 31.91
N ASP A 208 3.04 -2.73 32.79
CA ASP A 208 2.89 -4.10 33.34
C ASP A 208 2.60 -5.19 32.30
N GLY A 209 3.37 -5.17 31.20
CA GLY A 209 3.20 -6.13 30.10
C GLY A 209 2.06 -5.84 29.13
N PHE A 210 1.19 -4.86 29.43
CA PHE A 210 0.14 -4.39 28.53
C PHE A 210 0.63 -3.20 27.71
N ASP A 211 0.44 -3.23 26.40
CA ASP A 211 0.65 -2.09 25.51
C ASP A 211 -0.60 -1.81 24.69
N TYR A 212 -0.80 -0.53 24.40
CA TYR A 212 -1.97 -0.08 23.67
C TYR A 212 -1.64 1.13 22.80
N SER A 213 -2.30 1.20 21.65
CA SER A 213 -2.29 2.36 20.76
C SER A 213 -3.67 2.47 20.10
N VAL A 214 -4.36 3.56 20.32
CA VAL A 214 -5.66 3.86 19.71
C VAL A 214 -5.56 5.19 18.97
N SER A 215 -5.94 5.20 17.69
CA SER A 215 -5.94 6.40 16.85
C SER A 215 -7.31 6.60 16.21
N ILE A 216 -7.72 7.86 16.12
CA ILE A 216 -8.93 8.30 15.42
C ILE A 216 -8.51 9.39 14.45
N LEU A 217 -8.93 9.28 13.19
CA LEU A 217 -8.64 10.24 12.14
C LEU A 217 -9.94 10.63 11.45
N HIS A 218 -10.08 11.92 11.15
CA HIS A 218 -11.12 12.44 10.27
C HIS A 218 -10.45 13.33 9.22
N VAL A 219 -10.68 13.05 7.95
CA VAL A 219 -10.17 13.81 6.81
C VAL A 219 -11.33 14.22 5.93
N ARG A 220 -11.45 15.52 5.69
CA ARG A 220 -12.48 16.10 4.84
C ARG A 220 -11.86 17.04 3.80
N ALA A 221 -12.27 16.86 2.53
CA ALA A 221 -11.99 17.78 1.43
C ALA A 221 -13.30 18.12 0.72
N ALA A 222 -13.81 19.32 0.92
CA ALA A 222 -15.18 19.67 0.55
C ALA A 222 -15.37 20.00 -0.94
N ALA A 223 -14.31 20.42 -1.65
CA ALA A 223 -14.44 20.96 -3.00
C ALA A 223 -13.18 20.79 -3.86
N THR A 224 -12.75 19.55 -4.11
CA THR A 224 -11.57 19.26 -4.95
C THR A 224 -11.95 19.32 -6.43
N PRO A 225 -11.37 20.24 -7.24
CA PRO A 225 -11.59 20.29 -8.69
C PRO A 225 -10.98 19.06 -9.37
N VAL A 226 -11.77 18.34 -10.17
CA VAL A 226 -11.34 17.09 -10.81
C VAL A 226 -11.68 17.03 -12.29
N THR A 227 -12.81 17.58 -12.68
CA THR A 227 -13.28 17.49 -14.08
C THR A 227 -12.70 18.62 -14.90
N PRO A 228 -11.91 18.33 -15.97
CA PRO A 228 -11.43 19.36 -16.89
C PRO A 228 -12.59 20.07 -17.58
N PRO A 229 -12.65 21.43 -17.56
CA PRO A 229 -13.76 22.17 -18.15
C PRO A 229 -14.01 21.88 -19.65
N GLN A 230 -12.95 21.57 -20.39
CA GLN A 230 -13.03 21.24 -21.82
C GLN A 230 -13.77 19.94 -22.14
N LEU A 231 -13.94 19.05 -21.16
CA LEU A 231 -14.68 17.81 -21.32
C LEU A 231 -16.18 17.97 -21.04
N VAL A 232 -16.58 19.10 -20.43
CA VAL A 232 -17.96 19.32 -20.01
C VAL A 232 -18.74 19.95 -21.15
N PRO A 233 -19.87 19.36 -21.58
CA PRO A 233 -20.73 19.93 -22.60
C PRO A 233 -21.22 21.34 -22.22
N PRO A 234 -21.40 22.26 -23.19
CA PRO A 234 -21.90 23.62 -22.94
C PRO A 234 -23.20 23.62 -22.13
N GLY A 235 -23.22 24.46 -21.08
CA GLY A 235 -24.43 24.60 -20.22
C GLY A 235 -24.56 23.57 -19.10
N ARG A 236 -23.68 22.54 -19.03
CA ARG A 236 -23.64 21.61 -17.90
C ARG A 236 -22.82 22.20 -16.76
N PRO A 237 -23.24 22.00 -15.49
CA PRO A 237 -22.46 22.45 -14.33
C PRO A 237 -21.20 21.57 -14.14
N ILE A 238 -20.14 22.18 -13.59
CA ILE A 238 -18.94 21.47 -13.14
C ILE A 238 -19.05 21.32 -11.62
N HIS A 239 -19.03 20.10 -11.13
CA HIS A 239 -19.09 19.80 -9.71
C HIS A 239 -17.71 19.36 -9.20
N PRO A 240 -17.17 20.01 -8.13
CA PRO A 240 -15.98 19.50 -7.46
C PRO A 240 -16.31 18.21 -6.71
N ASN A 241 -15.32 17.37 -6.50
CA ASN A 241 -15.45 16.19 -5.64
C ASN A 241 -15.53 16.61 -4.18
N PHE A 242 -16.33 15.87 -3.41
CA PHE A 242 -16.38 15.93 -1.96
C PHE A 242 -15.90 14.60 -1.39
N TYR A 243 -15.03 14.64 -0.42
CA TYR A 243 -14.54 13.47 0.30
C TYR A 243 -14.61 13.67 1.80
N ASP A 244 -15.05 12.64 2.50
CA ASP A 244 -15.11 12.56 3.95
C ASP A 244 -14.66 11.15 4.36
N ASN A 245 -13.73 11.02 5.33
CA ASN A 245 -13.20 9.74 5.78
C ASN A 245 -12.99 9.76 7.29
N GLU A 246 -13.52 8.77 7.96
CA GLU A 246 -13.30 8.45 9.35
C GLU A 246 -12.54 7.14 9.45
N THR A 247 -11.37 7.17 10.08
CA THR A 247 -10.56 5.97 10.33
C THR A 247 -10.29 5.82 11.81
N VAL A 248 -10.54 4.63 12.33
CA VAL A 248 -10.20 4.24 13.71
C VAL A 248 -9.28 3.05 13.65
N SER A 249 -8.15 3.11 14.33
CA SER A 249 -7.25 1.97 14.52
C SER A 249 -6.94 1.75 15.99
N ALA A 250 -6.94 0.50 16.42
CA ALA A 250 -6.64 0.09 17.78
C ALA A 250 -5.72 -1.13 17.76
N LYS A 251 -4.63 -1.05 18.52
CA LYS A 251 -3.66 -2.13 18.67
C LYS A 251 -3.39 -2.36 20.15
N PHE A 252 -3.51 -3.59 20.56
CA PHE A 252 -3.32 -4.03 21.94
C PHE A 252 -2.38 -5.22 21.98
N GLY A 253 -1.56 -5.28 23.01
CA GLY A 253 -0.71 -6.43 23.29
C GLY A 253 -0.64 -6.71 24.78
N TYR A 254 -0.56 -7.98 25.16
CA TYR A 254 -0.33 -8.38 26.55
C TYR A 254 0.67 -9.53 26.64
N GLN A 255 1.71 -9.31 27.42
CA GLN A 255 2.75 -10.29 27.75
C GLN A 255 2.28 -11.06 29.00
N PHE A 256 1.83 -12.31 28.84
CA PHE A 256 1.36 -13.16 29.94
C PHE A 256 2.52 -13.78 30.71
N THR A 257 3.54 -14.22 29.99
CA THR A 257 4.79 -14.78 30.51
C THR A 257 5.95 -14.33 29.63
N ASP A 258 7.19 -14.58 30.02
CA ASP A 258 8.37 -14.24 29.20
C ASP A 258 8.35 -14.93 27.82
N THR A 259 7.57 -16.00 27.68
CA THR A 259 7.50 -16.82 26.47
C THR A 259 6.17 -16.76 25.73
N PHE A 260 5.13 -16.12 26.28
CA PHE A 260 3.80 -16.12 25.69
C PHE A 260 3.17 -14.72 25.70
N ARG A 261 2.73 -14.27 24.52
CA ARG A 261 2.12 -12.98 24.27
C ARG A 261 0.88 -13.11 23.38
N ILE A 262 -0.09 -12.24 23.58
CA ILE A 262 -1.25 -12.06 22.69
C ILE A 262 -1.25 -10.64 22.15
N ASN A 263 -1.49 -10.48 20.85
CA ASN A 263 -1.67 -9.21 20.17
C ASN A 263 -3.02 -9.19 19.44
N SER A 264 -3.63 -8.01 19.40
CA SER A 264 -4.84 -7.75 18.63
C SER A 264 -4.72 -6.39 17.95
N VAL A 265 -5.04 -6.33 16.67
CA VAL A 265 -5.15 -5.08 15.92
C VAL A 265 -6.47 -5.07 15.16
N THR A 266 -7.13 -3.92 15.18
CA THR A 266 -8.34 -3.66 14.40
C THR A 266 -8.25 -2.28 13.80
N ARG A 267 -8.55 -2.18 12.51
CA ARG A 267 -8.70 -0.93 11.76
C ARG A 267 -10.06 -0.88 11.10
N PHE A 268 -10.78 0.20 11.31
CA PHE A 268 -12.06 0.50 10.68
C PHE A 268 -11.93 1.77 9.85
N ILE A 269 -12.44 1.75 8.62
CA ILE A 269 -12.51 2.89 7.72
C ILE A 269 -13.97 3.05 7.29
N ASN A 270 -14.49 4.28 7.37
CA ASN A 270 -15.78 4.66 6.84
C ASN A 270 -15.59 5.93 6.02
N SER A 271 -15.95 5.89 4.73
CA SER A 271 -15.73 7.04 3.87
C SER A 271 -16.87 7.27 2.89
N ARG A 272 -17.02 8.52 2.49
CA ARG A 272 -17.96 8.97 1.47
C ARG A 272 -17.27 9.84 0.44
N LEU A 273 -17.45 9.50 -0.83
CA LEU A 273 -17.00 10.26 -1.98
C LEU A 273 -18.21 10.69 -2.81
N LEU A 274 -18.34 12.00 -3.08
CA LEU A 274 -19.23 12.50 -4.14
C LEU A 274 -18.37 12.93 -5.31
N PHE A 275 -18.61 12.36 -6.48
CA PHE A 275 -17.76 12.56 -7.65
C PHE A 275 -18.58 12.67 -8.95
N THR A 276 -18.00 13.29 -9.96
CA THR A 276 -18.57 13.34 -11.30
C THR A 276 -18.19 12.08 -12.06
N GLY A 277 -19.16 11.20 -12.29
CA GLY A 277 -19.01 9.99 -13.10
C GLY A 277 -18.97 10.27 -14.60
N THR A 278 -19.13 9.23 -15.41
CA THR A 278 -19.23 9.28 -16.88
C THR A 278 -20.67 8.99 -17.30
N ASP A 279 -21.18 9.77 -18.24
CA ASP A 279 -22.51 9.60 -18.81
C ASP A 279 -22.42 8.73 -20.08
N PHE A 280 -22.77 7.46 -19.95
CA PHE A 280 -22.73 6.49 -21.06
C PHE A 280 -23.99 6.51 -21.95
N SER A 281 -24.88 7.49 -21.77
CA SER A 281 -26.07 7.64 -22.65
C SER A 281 -25.70 8.10 -24.05
N THR A 282 -24.53 8.70 -24.23
CA THR A 282 -23.97 9.15 -25.52
C THR A 282 -22.53 8.72 -25.68
N PHE A 283 -22.04 8.69 -26.92
CA PHE A 283 -20.62 8.44 -27.22
C PHE A 283 -20.08 9.50 -28.18
N PRO A 284 -18.92 10.14 -27.92
CA PRO A 284 -18.06 10.01 -26.73
C PRO A 284 -18.81 10.29 -25.43
N ALA A 285 -18.45 9.55 -24.36
CA ALA A 285 -19.16 9.57 -23.09
C ALA A 285 -18.74 10.76 -22.21
N PRO A 286 -19.52 11.85 -22.10
CA PRO A 286 -19.12 13.05 -21.37
C PRO A 286 -19.17 12.83 -19.84
N PRO A 287 -18.62 13.77 -19.05
CA PRO A 287 -18.88 13.82 -17.62
C PRO A 287 -20.39 13.95 -17.34
N ALA A 288 -20.89 13.22 -16.34
CA ALA A 288 -22.29 13.23 -15.94
C ALA A 288 -22.73 14.61 -15.42
N ALA A 289 -24.00 14.95 -15.64
CA ALA A 289 -24.58 16.23 -15.18
C ALA A 289 -24.73 16.30 -13.66
N PHE A 290 -24.92 15.17 -13.00
CA PHE A 290 -25.05 15.05 -11.55
C PHE A 290 -23.90 14.22 -10.97
N ARG A 291 -23.57 14.46 -9.70
CA ARG A 291 -22.58 13.65 -8.99
C ARG A 291 -23.14 12.27 -8.66
N SER A 292 -22.25 11.28 -8.66
CA SER A 292 -22.47 9.97 -8.06
C SER A 292 -21.95 9.96 -6.62
N ALA A 293 -22.44 9.01 -5.83
CA ALA A 293 -21.95 8.77 -4.48
C ALA A 293 -21.29 7.38 -4.39
N ALA A 294 -20.19 7.29 -3.66
CA ALA A 294 -19.58 6.04 -3.24
C ALA A 294 -19.37 6.08 -1.74
N ASP A 295 -19.97 5.14 -1.03
CA ASP A 295 -19.77 4.92 0.40
C ASP A 295 -18.98 3.62 0.57
N VAL A 296 -17.88 3.69 1.34
CA VAL A 296 -16.96 2.56 1.55
C VAL A 296 -16.79 2.32 3.03
N GLN A 297 -16.97 1.08 3.45
CA GLN A 297 -16.66 0.64 4.81
C GLN A 297 -15.68 -0.53 4.75
N GLN A 298 -14.61 -0.45 5.53
CA GLN A 298 -13.58 -1.48 5.58
C GLN A 298 -13.24 -1.82 7.03
N ILE A 299 -13.13 -3.11 7.32
CA ILE A 299 -12.70 -3.62 8.61
C ILE A 299 -11.54 -4.57 8.37
N PHE A 300 -10.44 -4.36 9.07
CA PHE A 300 -9.28 -5.25 9.09
C PHE A 300 -9.00 -5.62 10.53
N THR A 301 -8.96 -6.91 10.85
CA THR A 301 -8.70 -7.42 12.20
C THR A 301 -7.69 -8.57 12.14
N ARG A 302 -6.68 -8.52 13.02
CA ARG A 302 -5.74 -9.61 13.28
C ARG A 302 -5.67 -9.88 14.77
N ASN A 303 -5.83 -11.14 15.14
CA ASN A 303 -5.58 -11.61 16.48
C ASN A 303 -4.51 -12.68 16.40
N GLU A 304 -3.45 -12.55 17.20
CA GLU A 304 -2.33 -13.47 17.18
C GLU A 304 -1.85 -13.85 18.57
N ALA A 305 -1.38 -15.06 18.70
CA ALA A 305 -0.68 -15.60 19.85
C ALA A 305 0.76 -15.92 19.46
N GLU A 306 1.70 -15.30 20.14
CA GLU A 306 3.13 -15.54 20.00
C GLU A 306 3.62 -16.43 21.14
N TRP A 307 4.38 -17.47 20.81
CA TRP A 307 4.90 -18.42 21.78
C TRP A 307 6.33 -18.83 21.46
N THR A 308 7.22 -18.65 22.43
CA THR A 308 8.66 -18.97 22.35
C THR A 308 8.99 -20.09 23.34
N PRO A 309 8.67 -21.37 23.03
CA PRO A 309 8.84 -22.49 23.97
C PRO A 309 10.30 -22.80 24.29
N LEU A 310 11.19 -22.49 23.38
CA LEU A 310 12.63 -22.72 23.48
C LEU A 310 13.39 -21.49 22.96
N PRO A 311 14.58 -21.18 23.49
CA PRO A 311 15.41 -20.11 22.93
C PRO A 311 15.63 -20.27 21.42
N GLY A 312 15.36 -19.19 20.66
CA GLY A 312 15.51 -19.19 19.21
C GLY A 312 14.36 -19.83 18.41
N PHE A 313 13.36 -20.43 19.07
CA PHE A 313 12.18 -20.98 18.39
C PHE A 313 10.95 -20.16 18.73
N HIS A 314 10.53 -19.33 17.78
CA HIS A 314 9.38 -18.45 17.92
C HIS A 314 8.22 -18.93 17.04
N ASN A 315 7.00 -18.94 17.58
CA ASN A 315 5.80 -19.40 16.92
C ASN A 315 4.72 -18.33 16.96
N VAL A 316 4.01 -18.15 15.86
CA VAL A 316 2.87 -17.25 15.73
C VAL A 316 1.67 -18.03 15.20
N PHE A 317 0.56 -17.95 15.92
CA PHE A 317 -0.75 -18.42 15.49
C PHE A 317 -1.63 -17.20 15.29
N ALA A 318 -2.19 -17.01 14.11
CA ALA A 318 -2.97 -15.82 13.80
C ALA A 318 -4.27 -16.14 13.08
N ILE A 319 -5.28 -15.33 13.38
CA ILE A 319 -6.53 -15.26 12.62
C ILE A 319 -6.67 -13.83 12.12
N ASN A 320 -6.73 -13.68 10.79
CA ASN A 320 -6.95 -12.42 10.11
C ASN A 320 -8.35 -12.40 9.52
N HIS A 321 -9.02 -11.27 9.60
CA HIS A 321 -10.31 -11.06 8.94
C HIS A 321 -10.34 -9.69 8.29
N SER A 322 -10.76 -9.62 7.02
CA SER A 322 -11.07 -8.38 6.33
C SER A 322 -12.49 -8.44 5.77
N ASN A 323 -13.20 -7.31 5.88
CA ASN A 323 -14.53 -7.09 5.35
C ASN A 323 -14.54 -5.73 4.65
N LEU A 324 -14.81 -5.72 3.35
CA LEU A 324 -14.79 -4.54 2.50
C LEU A 324 -16.15 -4.38 1.84
N PHE A 325 -16.91 -3.39 2.28
CA PHE A 325 -18.22 -3.08 1.76
C PHE A 325 -18.17 -1.80 0.92
N ASN A 326 -18.66 -1.88 -0.32
CA ASN A 326 -18.78 -0.79 -1.26
C ASN A 326 -20.25 -0.60 -1.63
N HIS A 327 -20.72 0.65 -1.52
CA HIS A 327 -22.06 1.05 -1.94
C HIS A 327 -21.92 2.22 -2.91
N GLN A 328 -22.39 2.05 -4.14
CA GLN A 328 -22.33 3.10 -5.16
C GLN A 328 -23.73 3.44 -5.65
N GLN A 329 -24.00 4.71 -5.75
CA GLN A 329 -25.22 5.25 -6.29
C GLN A 329 -24.89 6.40 -7.25
N GLY A 330 -25.46 6.39 -8.41
CA GLY A 330 -25.25 7.50 -9.33
C GLY A 330 -25.99 7.38 -10.64
N PRO A 331 -26.08 8.47 -11.39
CA PRO A 331 -25.96 9.86 -10.91
C PRO A 331 -27.12 10.23 -9.96
N LEU A 332 -26.87 11.11 -8.99
CA LEU A 332 -27.87 11.58 -8.02
C LEU A 332 -28.82 12.63 -8.68
N ASP A 333 -29.53 12.22 -9.72
CA ASP A 333 -30.56 13.03 -10.38
C ASP A 333 -31.79 13.11 -9.50
N PRO A 334 -32.29 14.32 -9.14
CA PRO A 334 -33.50 14.47 -8.33
C PRO A 334 -34.76 13.85 -8.96
N LEU A 335 -34.78 13.67 -10.28
CA LEU A 335 -35.94 13.13 -11.00
C LEU A 335 -35.86 11.62 -11.16
N VAL A 336 -34.66 11.05 -11.25
CA VAL A 336 -34.44 9.62 -11.47
C VAL A 336 -33.23 9.18 -10.64
N LEU A 337 -33.48 8.57 -9.50
CA LEU A 337 -32.43 7.95 -8.69
C LEU A 337 -32.26 6.49 -9.09
N PRO A 338 -31.14 6.10 -9.72
CA PRO A 338 -30.87 4.70 -10.02
C PRO A 338 -30.75 3.90 -8.74
N ALA A 339 -31.12 2.62 -8.80
CA ALA A 339 -30.88 1.71 -7.69
C ALA A 339 -29.37 1.59 -7.43
N PRO A 340 -28.95 1.50 -6.15
CA PRO A 340 -27.54 1.40 -5.82
C PRO A 340 -26.97 0.04 -6.21
N THR A 341 -25.67 0.03 -6.55
CA THR A 341 -24.88 -1.19 -6.64
C THR A 341 -24.15 -1.41 -5.32
N THR A 342 -24.04 -2.65 -4.89
CA THR A 342 -23.30 -3.02 -3.69
C THR A 342 -22.30 -4.13 -3.98
N GLY A 343 -21.15 -4.08 -3.29
CA GLY A 343 -20.15 -5.14 -3.27
C GLY A 343 -19.70 -5.39 -1.86
N LEU A 344 -19.66 -6.65 -1.45
CA LEU A 344 -19.12 -7.10 -0.18
C LEU A 344 -18.06 -8.16 -0.46
N GLY A 345 -16.82 -7.85 -0.12
CA GLY A 345 -15.69 -8.77 -0.13
C GLY A 345 -15.31 -9.14 1.29
N GLU A 346 -15.25 -10.42 1.60
CA GLU A 346 -14.80 -10.93 2.89
C GLU A 346 -13.63 -11.88 2.69
N ARG A 347 -12.64 -11.80 3.58
CA ARG A 347 -11.54 -12.77 3.63
C ARG A 347 -11.25 -13.13 5.07
N THR A 348 -11.08 -14.42 5.33
CA THR A 348 -10.59 -14.92 6.61
C THR A 348 -9.37 -15.79 6.35
N ARG A 349 -8.27 -15.54 7.09
CA ARG A 349 -7.05 -16.34 7.04
C ARG A 349 -6.75 -16.91 8.41
N TYR A 350 -6.51 -18.19 8.43
CA TYR A 350 -5.91 -18.92 9.55
C TYR A 350 -4.45 -19.17 9.22
N GLU A 351 -3.54 -18.76 10.08
CA GLU A 351 -2.09 -18.79 9.82
C GLU A 351 -1.35 -19.39 11.01
N TYR A 352 -0.42 -20.27 10.71
CA TYR A 352 0.66 -20.67 11.60
C TYR A 352 1.99 -20.31 10.95
N ARG A 353 2.89 -19.70 11.73
CA ARG A 353 4.27 -19.42 11.35
C ARG A 353 5.20 -19.79 12.48
N GLY A 354 6.25 -20.56 12.19
CA GLY A 354 7.36 -20.83 13.08
C GLY A 354 8.65 -20.30 12.49
N ASP A 355 9.51 -19.74 13.29
CA ASP A 355 10.87 -19.40 12.91
C ASP A 355 11.86 -19.94 13.94
N TYR A 356 12.98 -20.47 13.46
CA TYR A 356 14.01 -21.07 14.28
C TYR A 356 15.38 -20.51 13.92
N LEU A 357 16.01 -19.87 14.92
CA LEU A 357 17.38 -19.36 14.83
C LEU A 357 18.37 -20.52 15.02
N LEU A 358 18.96 -20.98 13.92
CA LEU A 358 19.95 -22.07 13.92
C LEU A 358 21.30 -21.63 14.53
N SER A 359 21.72 -20.42 14.20
CA SER A 359 22.92 -19.76 14.70
C SER A 359 22.85 -18.27 14.33
N PRO A 360 23.69 -17.39 14.90
CA PRO A 360 23.71 -15.99 14.48
C PRO A 360 23.80 -15.84 12.95
N GLY A 361 22.83 -15.15 12.34
CA GLY A 361 22.73 -14.95 10.88
C GLY A 361 22.13 -16.11 10.10
N ASN A 362 21.76 -17.24 10.73
CA ASN A 362 21.12 -18.38 10.07
C ASN A 362 19.77 -18.69 10.70
N LEU A 363 18.70 -18.49 9.95
CA LEU A 363 17.32 -18.67 10.40
C LEU A 363 16.53 -19.48 9.37
N ILE A 364 15.67 -20.36 9.85
CA ILE A 364 14.66 -21.03 9.04
C ILE A 364 13.28 -20.56 9.51
N LEU A 365 12.44 -20.13 8.56
CA LEU A 365 11.05 -19.83 8.77
C LEU A 365 10.21 -20.83 7.98
N PHE A 366 9.08 -21.26 8.55
CA PHE A 366 8.11 -22.12 7.89
C PHE A 366 6.71 -21.76 8.35
N GLY A 367 5.73 -22.04 7.51
CA GLY A 367 4.35 -21.72 7.83
C GLY A 367 3.34 -22.46 6.99
N ALA A 368 2.12 -22.44 7.48
CA ALA A 368 0.95 -22.95 6.80
C ALA A 368 -0.19 -21.96 6.98
N GLN A 369 -1.02 -21.82 5.95
CA GLN A 369 -2.19 -20.94 6.00
C GLN A 369 -3.37 -21.53 5.24
N ARG A 370 -4.58 -21.17 5.69
CA ARG A 370 -5.83 -21.38 4.96
C ARG A 370 -6.52 -20.03 4.80
N ASP A 371 -6.76 -19.64 3.55
CA ASP A 371 -7.55 -18.48 3.17
C ASP A 371 -8.95 -18.92 2.74
N GLU A 372 -9.97 -18.20 3.20
CA GLU A 372 -11.33 -18.30 2.72
C GLU A 372 -11.80 -16.92 2.28
N GLU A 373 -12.21 -16.79 1.04
CA GLU A 373 -12.74 -15.54 0.48
C GLU A 373 -14.17 -15.71 -0.02
N ARG A 374 -14.95 -14.64 0.12
CA ARG A 374 -16.34 -14.56 -0.30
C ARG A 374 -16.59 -13.25 -1.01
N LEU A 375 -17.44 -13.33 -2.02
CA LEU A 375 -17.96 -12.21 -2.78
C LEU A 375 -19.49 -12.23 -2.70
N SER A 376 -20.07 -11.08 -2.41
CA SER A 376 -21.51 -10.83 -2.61
C SER A 376 -21.68 -9.50 -3.32
N THR A 377 -22.30 -9.49 -4.49
CA THR A 377 -22.59 -8.25 -5.23
C THR A 377 -24.07 -8.19 -5.58
N THR A 378 -24.60 -6.98 -5.61
CA THR A 378 -25.95 -6.67 -6.12
C THR A 378 -25.83 -5.53 -7.12
N ASP A 379 -26.24 -5.76 -8.35
CA ASP A 379 -26.31 -4.75 -9.41
C ASP A 379 -27.64 -4.88 -10.15
N PRO A 380 -28.67 -4.18 -9.67
CA PRO A 380 -30.03 -4.27 -10.20
C PRO A 380 -30.26 -3.46 -11.48
N SER A 381 -29.21 -2.80 -12.03
CA SER A 381 -29.33 -2.03 -13.27
C SER A 381 -29.68 -2.94 -14.44
N PRO A 382 -30.37 -2.43 -15.50
CA PRO A 382 -30.71 -3.21 -16.69
C PRO A 382 -29.49 -3.83 -17.39
N PHE A 383 -28.29 -3.25 -17.21
CA PHE A 383 -27.03 -3.72 -17.76
C PHE A 383 -26.14 -4.37 -16.68
N GLY A 384 -26.65 -4.50 -15.46
CA GLY A 384 -25.92 -5.05 -14.34
C GLY A 384 -25.80 -6.56 -14.36
N SER A 385 -25.01 -7.09 -13.43
CA SER A 385 -24.82 -8.53 -13.25
C SER A 385 -25.92 -9.21 -12.45
N GLY A 386 -26.88 -8.44 -11.90
CA GLY A 386 -27.80 -8.95 -10.89
C GLY A 386 -27.12 -9.30 -9.57
N ASP A 387 -27.66 -10.29 -8.88
CA ASP A 387 -27.11 -10.77 -7.61
C ASP A 387 -26.13 -11.91 -7.84
N LEU A 388 -24.93 -11.79 -7.27
CA LEU A 388 -23.90 -12.82 -7.29
C LEU A 388 -23.41 -13.12 -5.88
N ARG A 389 -23.29 -14.41 -5.56
CA ARG A 389 -22.56 -14.88 -4.38
C ARG A 389 -21.58 -15.95 -4.79
N ALA A 390 -20.31 -15.77 -4.45
CA ALA A 390 -19.27 -16.72 -4.78
C ALA A 390 -18.28 -16.88 -3.61
N ARG A 391 -17.58 -18.01 -3.58
CA ARG A 391 -16.55 -18.30 -2.58
C ARG A 391 -15.40 -19.08 -3.19
N ASN A 392 -14.23 -18.92 -2.61
CA ASN A 392 -13.03 -19.67 -2.94
C ASN A 392 -12.22 -19.94 -1.67
N GLY A 393 -11.41 -20.98 -1.67
CA GLY A 393 -10.47 -21.28 -0.61
C GLY A 393 -9.09 -21.60 -1.18
N ASN A 394 -8.06 -21.33 -0.37
CA ASN A 394 -6.67 -21.61 -0.72
C ASN A 394 -5.92 -22.10 0.50
N THR A 395 -5.27 -23.26 0.42
CA THR A 395 -4.39 -23.80 1.46
C THR A 395 -2.96 -23.67 0.98
N ALA A 396 -2.04 -23.21 1.82
CA ALA A 396 -0.66 -23.09 1.44
C ALA A 396 0.30 -23.50 2.54
N GLY A 397 1.43 -24.09 2.11
CA GLY A 397 2.61 -24.30 2.94
C GLY A 397 3.80 -23.54 2.36
N TYR A 398 4.62 -22.94 3.21
CA TYR A 398 5.78 -22.18 2.77
C TYR A 398 6.97 -22.31 3.72
N GLY A 399 8.16 -22.09 3.18
CA GLY A 399 9.39 -22.05 3.96
C GLY A 399 10.35 -21.03 3.42
N GLU A 400 11.16 -20.45 4.30
CA GLU A 400 12.24 -19.53 3.98
C GLU A 400 13.49 -19.91 4.76
N ALA A 401 14.63 -19.83 4.12
CA ALA A 401 15.95 -19.92 4.75
C ALA A 401 16.68 -18.58 4.57
N GLN A 402 17.12 -17.99 5.67
CA GLN A 402 18.05 -16.87 5.71
C GLN A 402 19.39 -17.43 6.18
N LEU A 403 20.40 -17.36 5.34
CA LEU A 403 21.69 -18.00 5.57
C LEU A 403 22.83 -16.98 5.40
N SER A 404 23.80 -17.06 6.26
CA SER A 404 25.08 -16.36 6.13
C SER A 404 26.18 -17.40 5.84
N PRO A 405 26.33 -17.86 4.57
CA PRO A 405 27.20 -18.98 4.21
C PRO A 405 28.69 -18.67 4.44
N PHE A 406 29.05 -17.41 4.44
CA PHE A 406 30.40 -16.89 4.77
C PHE A 406 30.29 -15.41 5.16
N ASP A 407 31.37 -14.85 5.67
CA ASP A 407 31.42 -13.46 6.10
C ASP A 407 30.92 -12.50 5.02
N ARG A 408 30.07 -11.52 5.42
CA ARG A 408 29.53 -10.48 4.54
C ARG A 408 28.58 -10.97 3.43
N ALA A 409 28.22 -12.26 3.42
CA ALA A 409 27.26 -12.83 2.49
C ALA A 409 25.96 -13.20 3.18
N VAL A 410 24.85 -12.89 2.56
CA VAL A 410 23.52 -13.33 2.98
C VAL A 410 22.79 -13.92 1.79
N LEU A 411 22.11 -15.03 2.00
CA LEU A 411 21.24 -15.67 1.05
C LEU A 411 19.85 -15.82 1.69
N VAL A 412 18.84 -15.23 1.08
CA VAL A 412 17.44 -15.49 1.41
C VAL A 412 16.84 -16.35 0.30
N ALA A 413 16.29 -17.50 0.65
CA ALA A 413 15.61 -18.39 -0.29
C ALA A 413 14.28 -18.84 0.29
N ASN A 414 13.21 -18.75 -0.51
CA ASN A 414 11.91 -19.22 -0.10
C ASN A 414 11.22 -20.06 -1.19
N LEU A 415 10.34 -20.94 -0.72
CA LEU A 415 9.51 -21.83 -1.52
C LEU A 415 8.12 -21.87 -0.92
N ARG A 416 7.11 -21.82 -1.77
CA ARG A 416 5.71 -21.89 -1.39
C ARG A 416 4.94 -22.77 -2.34
N HIS A 417 4.02 -23.56 -1.78
CA HIS A 417 3.04 -24.35 -2.51
C HIS A 417 1.63 -23.99 -2.06
N ASP A 418 0.81 -23.56 -3.00
CA ASP A 418 -0.60 -23.23 -2.82
C ASP A 418 -1.46 -24.30 -3.48
N GLU A 419 -2.52 -24.74 -2.80
CA GLU A 419 -3.58 -25.59 -3.32
C GLU A 419 -4.90 -24.81 -3.26
N ASN A 420 -5.38 -24.41 -4.42
CA ASN A 420 -6.58 -23.60 -4.55
C ASN A 420 -7.79 -24.46 -4.93
N ASP A 421 -8.93 -24.22 -4.28
CA ASP A 421 -10.16 -25.01 -4.49
C ASP A 421 -10.73 -24.88 -5.92
N ARG A 422 -10.25 -23.93 -6.75
CA ARG A 422 -10.76 -23.63 -8.10
C ARG A 422 -9.79 -23.96 -9.22
N PHE A 423 -8.58 -23.45 -9.15
CA PHE A 423 -7.61 -23.62 -10.25
C PHE A 423 -6.51 -24.64 -9.93
N GLY A 424 -6.53 -25.25 -8.72
CA GLY A 424 -5.56 -26.28 -8.32
C GLY A 424 -4.23 -25.71 -7.82
N PRO A 425 -3.11 -26.45 -8.01
CA PRO A 425 -1.82 -26.09 -7.41
C PRO A 425 -1.10 -24.96 -8.11
N ALA A 426 -0.37 -24.16 -7.30
CA ALA A 426 0.63 -23.20 -7.76
C ALA A 426 1.87 -23.28 -6.87
N THR A 427 3.06 -23.38 -7.48
CA THR A 427 4.33 -23.41 -6.73
C THR A 427 5.19 -22.25 -7.13
N THR A 428 5.65 -21.49 -6.14
CA THR A 428 6.49 -20.31 -6.35
C THR A 428 7.73 -20.35 -5.48
N PHE A 429 8.80 -19.76 -5.98
CA PHE A 429 10.07 -19.65 -5.25
C PHE A 429 10.69 -18.27 -5.42
N ARG A 430 11.63 -17.96 -4.54
CA ARG A 430 12.50 -16.81 -4.68
C ARG A 430 13.87 -17.10 -4.08
N ILE A 431 14.94 -16.61 -4.72
CA ILE A 431 16.31 -16.66 -4.26
C ILE A 431 16.88 -15.24 -4.34
N ALA A 432 17.45 -14.74 -3.26
CA ALA A 432 17.92 -13.37 -3.14
C ALA A 432 19.24 -13.28 -2.37
N PRO A 433 20.40 -13.38 -3.08
CA PRO A 433 21.72 -13.19 -2.50
C PRO A 433 22.04 -11.70 -2.29
N SER A 434 22.87 -11.44 -1.27
CA SER A 434 23.54 -10.16 -1.03
C SER A 434 24.97 -10.41 -0.58
N TYR A 435 25.92 -9.60 -1.06
CA TYR A 435 27.32 -9.71 -0.69
C TYR A 435 27.97 -8.33 -0.58
N VAL A 436 28.66 -8.07 0.52
CA VAL A 436 29.41 -6.82 0.74
C VAL A 436 30.89 -7.06 0.45
N LEU A 437 31.41 -6.37 -0.57
CA LEU A 437 32.81 -6.48 -0.99
C LEU A 437 33.76 -5.96 0.10
N PRO A 438 34.80 -6.72 0.50
CA PRO A 438 35.62 -6.37 1.65
C PRO A 438 36.46 -5.09 1.49
N PHE A 439 36.80 -4.71 0.27
CA PHE A 439 37.70 -3.59 0.01
C PHE A 439 37.04 -2.25 -0.25
N SER A 440 35.74 -2.25 -0.59
CA SER A 440 35.01 -1.05 -1.02
C SER A 440 33.72 -0.86 -0.26
N ASP A 441 33.32 -1.83 0.56
CA ASP A 441 32.02 -1.93 1.21
C ASP A 441 30.84 -1.83 0.22
N THR A 442 31.10 -2.06 -1.07
CA THR A 442 30.08 -2.14 -2.10
C THR A 442 29.19 -3.34 -1.83
N ARG A 443 27.91 -3.11 -1.65
CA ARG A 443 26.92 -4.16 -1.53
C ARG A 443 26.42 -4.56 -2.92
N LEU A 444 26.67 -5.80 -3.31
CA LEU A 444 26.06 -6.44 -4.47
C LEU A 444 24.80 -7.16 -3.99
N LYS A 445 23.70 -7.02 -4.71
CA LYS A 445 22.43 -7.67 -4.40
C LYS A 445 21.74 -8.14 -5.66
N GLY A 446 20.88 -9.13 -5.54
CA GLY A 446 20.06 -9.58 -6.65
C GLY A 446 18.95 -10.51 -6.18
N SER A 447 17.99 -10.73 -7.04
CA SER A 447 16.97 -11.72 -6.79
C SER A 447 16.46 -12.34 -8.10
N VAL A 448 15.97 -13.57 -8.00
CA VAL A 448 15.15 -14.23 -9.00
C VAL A 448 14.00 -14.93 -8.32
N GLY A 449 12.81 -14.83 -8.89
CA GLY A 449 11.63 -15.48 -8.31
C GLY A 449 10.47 -15.54 -9.28
N THR A 450 9.55 -16.46 -8.99
CA THR A 450 8.29 -16.60 -9.69
C THR A 450 7.17 -15.93 -8.89
N GLY A 451 6.13 -15.51 -9.60
CA GLY A 451 4.92 -14.97 -9.02
C GLY A 451 3.68 -15.52 -9.70
N PHE A 452 2.57 -15.53 -8.99
CA PHE A 452 1.27 -15.84 -9.57
C PHE A 452 0.18 -14.92 -9.03
N LYS A 453 -0.91 -14.80 -9.79
CA LYS A 453 -2.15 -14.17 -9.37
C LYS A 453 -3.32 -15.07 -9.69
N ALA A 454 -4.09 -15.41 -8.67
CA ALA A 454 -5.34 -16.14 -8.81
C ALA A 454 -6.38 -15.35 -9.61
N PRO A 455 -7.18 -15.97 -10.48
CA PRO A 455 -8.38 -15.35 -11.03
C PRO A 455 -9.31 -14.89 -9.90
N THR A 456 -9.93 -13.72 -10.06
CA THR A 456 -10.87 -13.20 -9.06
C THR A 456 -12.20 -13.94 -9.10
N LEU A 457 -12.95 -13.90 -8.00
CA LEU A 457 -14.31 -14.45 -7.95
C LEU A 457 -15.22 -13.79 -9.00
N SER A 458 -15.04 -12.50 -9.27
CA SER A 458 -15.76 -11.78 -10.33
C SER A 458 -15.42 -12.33 -11.71
N GLN A 459 -14.14 -12.53 -12.04
CA GLN A 459 -13.71 -13.07 -13.34
C GLN A 459 -14.24 -14.50 -13.58
N LEU A 460 -14.32 -15.30 -12.50
CA LEU A 460 -14.77 -16.69 -12.57
C LEU A 460 -16.30 -16.82 -12.67
N PHE A 461 -17.08 -15.89 -12.07
CA PHE A 461 -18.50 -16.12 -11.84
C PHE A 461 -19.43 -14.95 -12.21
N GLN A 462 -18.92 -13.73 -12.42
CA GLN A 462 -19.77 -12.57 -12.71
C GLN A 462 -20.00 -12.42 -14.21
N SER A 463 -21.27 -12.45 -14.62
CA SER A 463 -21.69 -12.22 -16.00
C SER A 463 -22.55 -10.97 -16.10
N PHE A 464 -22.52 -10.35 -17.29
CA PHE A 464 -23.33 -9.19 -17.65
C PHE A 464 -24.13 -9.52 -18.92
N PRO A 465 -25.24 -10.27 -18.83
CA PRO A 465 -25.93 -10.83 -19.99
C PRO A 465 -26.42 -9.78 -20.98
N ALA A 466 -26.92 -8.64 -20.50
CA ALA A 466 -27.38 -7.54 -21.36
C ALA A 466 -26.22 -6.90 -22.18
N SER A 467 -24.99 -7.02 -21.72
CA SER A 467 -23.78 -6.60 -22.42
C SER A 467 -23.12 -7.74 -23.20
N ASN A 468 -23.75 -8.91 -23.28
CA ASN A 468 -23.22 -10.12 -23.89
C ASN A 468 -21.83 -10.53 -23.36
N PHE A 469 -21.58 -10.29 -22.06
CA PHE A 469 -20.33 -10.63 -21.39
C PHE A 469 -20.56 -11.73 -20.36
N PHE A 470 -19.82 -12.83 -20.47
CA PHE A 470 -19.99 -14.01 -19.62
C PHE A 470 -18.71 -14.35 -18.85
N ALA A 471 -18.88 -14.75 -17.61
CA ALA A 471 -17.82 -15.24 -16.75
C ALA A 471 -17.14 -16.50 -17.32
N ASN A 472 -15.86 -16.70 -16.98
CA ASN A 472 -15.12 -17.89 -17.40
C ASN A 472 -14.61 -18.66 -16.16
N PRO A 473 -15.27 -19.75 -15.76
CA PRO A 473 -14.85 -20.54 -14.60
C PRO A 473 -13.58 -21.36 -14.83
N ASN A 474 -13.06 -21.42 -16.06
CA ASN A 474 -11.87 -22.20 -16.46
C ASN A 474 -10.58 -21.36 -16.49
N LEU A 475 -10.62 -20.11 -16.02
CA LEU A 475 -9.43 -19.28 -15.95
C LEU A 475 -8.35 -19.89 -15.06
N LYS A 476 -7.11 -19.80 -15.54
CA LYS A 476 -5.90 -20.19 -14.82
C LYS A 476 -5.24 -18.96 -14.17
N PRO A 477 -4.36 -19.16 -13.19
CA PRO A 477 -3.58 -18.06 -12.64
C PRO A 477 -2.75 -17.34 -13.72
N GLU A 478 -2.59 -16.03 -13.54
CA GLU A 478 -1.55 -15.25 -14.20
C GLU A 478 -0.21 -15.62 -13.56
N GLU A 479 0.86 -15.65 -14.33
CA GLU A 479 2.18 -16.07 -13.88
C GLU A 479 3.25 -15.04 -14.24
N SER A 480 4.35 -15.04 -13.48
CA SER A 480 5.52 -14.22 -13.80
C SER A 480 6.82 -14.90 -13.41
N LEU A 481 7.88 -14.54 -14.16
CA LEU A 481 9.26 -14.72 -13.76
C LEU A 481 9.93 -13.35 -13.71
N GLY A 482 10.47 -12.99 -12.55
CA GLY A 482 11.18 -11.72 -12.39
C GLY A 482 12.58 -11.91 -11.84
N TYR A 483 13.48 -11.02 -12.24
CA TYR A 483 14.82 -10.95 -11.66
C TYR A 483 15.31 -9.52 -11.59
N ASP A 484 16.17 -9.26 -10.61
CA ASP A 484 16.90 -8.01 -10.49
C ASP A 484 18.35 -8.23 -10.05
N ALA A 485 19.19 -7.26 -10.37
CA ALA A 485 20.57 -7.19 -9.92
C ALA A 485 20.95 -5.72 -9.70
N GLY A 486 21.64 -5.45 -8.61
CA GLY A 486 21.97 -4.09 -8.25
C GLY A 486 23.20 -4.00 -7.34
N LEU A 487 23.64 -2.77 -7.17
CA LEU A 487 24.72 -2.43 -6.26
C LEU A 487 24.34 -1.19 -5.43
N GLU A 488 24.92 -1.11 -4.25
CA GLU A 488 24.87 0.05 -3.36
C GLU A 488 26.30 0.33 -2.89
N GLN A 489 26.71 1.60 -3.03
CA GLN A 489 28.08 2.01 -2.73
C GLN A 489 28.08 3.19 -1.77
N PRO A 490 28.57 3.02 -0.53
CA PRO A 490 28.91 4.16 0.30
C PRO A 490 30.15 4.89 -0.26
N LEU A 491 30.07 6.20 -0.36
CA LEU A 491 31.16 7.08 -0.77
C LEU A 491 31.52 8.00 0.41
N GLY A 492 32.51 7.59 1.19
CA GLY A 492 32.82 8.20 2.48
C GLY A 492 31.62 8.08 3.45
N ASP A 493 31.55 9.01 4.40
CA ASP A 493 30.60 8.96 5.52
C ASP A 493 29.28 9.71 5.25
N ARG A 494 29.09 10.25 4.06
CA ARG A 494 27.97 11.17 3.80
C ARG A 494 27.15 10.86 2.56
N VAL A 495 27.61 9.93 1.72
CA VAL A 495 26.95 9.67 0.45
C VAL A 495 26.74 8.17 0.27
N LEU A 496 25.51 7.79 -0.07
CA LEU A 496 25.16 6.44 -0.51
C LEU A 496 24.56 6.52 -1.91
N VAL A 497 25.13 5.79 -2.86
CA VAL A 497 24.59 5.66 -4.21
C VAL A 497 24.15 4.23 -4.46
N GLY A 498 23.12 4.05 -5.27
CA GLY A 498 22.68 2.70 -5.64
C GLY A 498 22.04 2.68 -7.01
N ALA A 499 22.17 1.53 -7.66
CA ALA A 499 21.51 1.24 -8.93
C ALA A 499 21.05 -0.21 -8.97
N THR A 500 19.89 -0.46 -9.58
CA THR A 500 19.31 -1.80 -9.73
C THR A 500 18.69 -1.91 -11.12
N TYR A 501 19.10 -2.90 -11.91
CA TYR A 501 18.40 -3.33 -13.12
C TYR A 501 17.36 -4.37 -12.74
N TYR A 502 16.19 -4.38 -13.42
CA TYR A 502 15.14 -5.36 -13.21
C TYR A 502 14.48 -5.77 -14.53
N ARG A 503 13.93 -6.99 -14.54
CA ARG A 503 13.05 -7.49 -15.60
C ARG A 503 12.00 -8.42 -15.02
N ASN A 504 10.76 -8.29 -15.52
CA ASN A 504 9.64 -9.17 -15.23
C ASN A 504 8.97 -9.59 -16.55
N ASP A 505 8.84 -10.88 -16.75
CA ASP A 505 8.11 -11.49 -17.85
C ASP A 505 6.77 -12.03 -17.30
N PHE A 506 5.66 -11.62 -17.92
CA PHE A 506 4.30 -11.98 -17.50
C PHE A 506 3.66 -12.86 -18.56
N THR A 507 3.04 -13.95 -18.13
CA THR A 507 2.34 -14.93 -18.99
C THR A 507 0.96 -15.22 -18.44
N ASN A 508 0.09 -15.79 -19.28
CA ASN A 508 -1.29 -16.13 -18.90
C ASN A 508 -2.10 -14.95 -18.36
N LEU A 509 -1.78 -13.70 -18.76
CA LEU A 509 -2.51 -12.54 -18.29
C LEU A 509 -4.00 -12.66 -18.67
N ILE A 510 -4.86 -12.39 -17.71
CA ILE A 510 -6.31 -12.43 -17.89
C ILE A 510 -6.76 -11.14 -18.54
N THR A 511 -7.28 -11.24 -19.74
CA THR A 511 -7.79 -10.11 -20.54
C THR A 511 -9.11 -10.47 -21.17
N SER A 512 -9.90 -9.46 -21.55
CA SER A 512 -11.09 -9.72 -22.38
C SER A 512 -10.67 -10.29 -23.74
N ASN A 513 -11.44 -11.26 -24.24
CA ASN A 513 -11.24 -11.81 -25.58
C ASN A 513 -11.50 -10.77 -26.69
N ALA A 514 -11.16 -11.09 -27.93
CA ALA A 514 -11.25 -10.18 -29.07
C ALA A 514 -12.70 -9.69 -29.36
N THR A 515 -13.70 -10.43 -28.94
CA THR A 515 -15.12 -10.11 -29.11
C THR A 515 -15.73 -9.42 -27.90
N PHE A 516 -14.96 -9.20 -26.83
CA PHE A 516 -15.41 -8.64 -25.56
C PHE A 516 -16.59 -9.39 -24.93
N THR A 517 -16.66 -10.70 -25.11
CA THR A 517 -17.74 -11.56 -24.60
C THR A 517 -17.34 -12.36 -23.36
N SER A 518 -16.06 -12.47 -23.04
CA SER A 518 -15.55 -13.17 -21.85
C SER A 518 -14.10 -12.80 -21.57
N ASN A 519 -13.58 -13.20 -20.43
CA ASN A 519 -12.14 -13.17 -20.10
C ASN A 519 -11.44 -14.48 -20.49
N GLU A 520 -10.17 -14.39 -20.90
CA GLU A 520 -9.33 -15.55 -21.21
C GLU A 520 -7.84 -15.29 -20.87
N ASN A 521 -7.07 -16.39 -20.70
CA ASN A 521 -5.64 -16.36 -20.40
C ASN A 521 -4.81 -16.32 -21.68
N VAL A 522 -4.73 -15.18 -22.34
CA VAL A 522 -3.98 -15.03 -23.61
C VAL A 522 -2.92 -13.95 -23.55
N GLY A 523 -2.91 -13.11 -22.51
CA GLY A 523 -2.02 -11.97 -22.44
C GLY A 523 -0.58 -12.36 -22.12
N ARG A 524 0.38 -11.68 -22.80
CA ARG A 524 1.80 -11.71 -22.47
C ARG A 524 2.33 -10.29 -22.45
N ALA A 525 3.16 -9.98 -21.46
CA ALA A 525 3.80 -8.67 -21.36
C ALA A 525 5.19 -8.81 -20.75
N VAL A 526 6.03 -7.83 -21.02
CA VAL A 526 7.33 -7.69 -20.38
C VAL A 526 7.47 -6.28 -19.81
N SER A 527 8.11 -6.19 -18.66
CA SER A 527 8.54 -4.93 -18.07
C SER A 527 10.00 -5.03 -17.65
N TYR A 528 10.82 -4.05 -18.02
CA TYR A 528 12.22 -3.97 -17.62
C TYR A 528 12.67 -2.52 -17.46
N GLY A 529 13.76 -2.33 -16.73
CA GLY A 529 14.28 -0.99 -16.52
C GLY A 529 15.35 -0.91 -15.45
N ALA A 530 15.60 0.30 -14.99
CA ALA A 530 16.59 0.57 -13.97
C ALA A 530 16.07 1.58 -12.94
N GLU A 531 16.44 1.37 -11.69
CA GLU A 531 16.25 2.29 -10.58
C GLU A 531 17.62 2.75 -10.11
N ALA A 532 17.78 4.04 -9.82
CA ALA A 532 18.99 4.59 -9.25
C ALA A 532 18.66 5.61 -8.18
N PHE A 533 19.52 5.72 -7.17
CA PHE A 533 19.37 6.75 -6.15
C PHE A 533 20.72 7.28 -5.67
N VAL A 534 20.66 8.51 -5.16
CA VAL A 534 21.74 9.15 -4.41
C VAL A 534 21.15 9.72 -3.13
N SER A 535 21.68 9.34 -1.99
CA SER A 535 21.37 9.89 -0.67
C SER A 535 22.60 10.60 -0.12
N VAL A 536 22.42 11.82 0.39
CA VAL A 536 23.53 12.68 0.82
C VAL A 536 23.21 13.35 2.15
N GLN A 537 24.13 13.25 3.10
CA GLN A 537 24.17 14.08 4.30
C GLN A 537 25.11 15.27 4.05
N PHE A 538 24.57 16.41 3.62
CA PHE A 538 25.36 17.61 3.29
C PHE A 538 26.01 18.23 4.53
N SER A 539 25.26 18.27 5.64
CA SER A 539 25.70 18.72 6.96
C SER A 539 24.88 17.99 8.06
N GLU A 540 25.14 18.25 9.31
CA GLU A 540 24.34 17.73 10.43
C GLU A 540 22.86 18.16 10.36
N THR A 541 22.58 19.27 9.69
CA THR A 541 21.23 19.86 9.60
C THR A 541 20.57 19.73 8.23
N LEU A 542 21.28 19.26 7.21
CA LEU A 542 20.78 19.18 5.83
C LEU A 542 21.08 17.81 5.24
N SER A 543 20.04 17.09 4.89
CA SER A 543 20.13 15.83 4.13
C SER A 543 19.22 15.86 2.90
N GLY A 544 19.46 14.97 1.96
CA GLY A 544 18.65 14.87 0.76
C GLY A 544 18.83 13.56 0.03
N ARG A 545 17.79 13.18 -0.71
CA ARG A 545 17.76 11.99 -1.55
C ARG A 545 17.17 12.30 -2.91
N VAL A 546 17.78 11.76 -3.94
CA VAL A 546 17.29 11.80 -5.32
C VAL A 546 17.11 10.37 -5.81
N ASP A 547 15.96 10.09 -6.37
CA ASP A 547 15.62 8.79 -6.97
C ASP A 547 15.25 8.98 -8.44
N TYR A 548 15.66 8.03 -9.28
CA TYR A 548 15.31 7.98 -10.68
C TYR A 548 14.89 6.55 -11.05
N THR A 549 13.86 6.44 -11.87
CA THR A 549 13.37 5.17 -12.41
C THR A 549 13.17 5.29 -13.92
N ASN A 550 13.73 4.35 -14.66
CA ASN A 550 13.38 4.07 -16.05
C ASN A 550 12.58 2.78 -16.10
N THR A 551 11.43 2.79 -16.78
CA THR A 551 10.55 1.62 -16.96
C THR A 551 10.14 1.50 -18.40
N VAL A 552 10.44 0.38 -19.03
CA VAL A 552 9.97 0.03 -20.37
C VAL A 552 8.98 -1.13 -20.24
N THR A 553 7.78 -0.96 -20.80
CA THR A 553 6.77 -2.01 -20.81
C THR A 553 6.33 -2.31 -22.23
N LYS A 554 6.01 -3.58 -22.51
CA LYS A 554 5.55 -4.02 -23.83
C LYS A 554 4.55 -5.16 -23.68
N ASN A 555 3.41 -5.01 -24.30
CA ASN A 555 2.52 -6.13 -24.59
C ASN A 555 3.15 -6.93 -25.74
N GLU A 556 3.46 -8.21 -25.53
CA GLU A 556 4.18 -9.01 -26.51
C GLU A 556 3.32 -9.49 -27.69
N ILE A 557 1.99 -9.37 -27.56
CA ILE A 557 1.04 -9.73 -28.63
C ILE A 557 0.82 -8.53 -29.54
N THR A 558 0.49 -7.36 -28.97
CA THR A 558 0.19 -6.15 -29.74
C THR A 558 1.43 -5.30 -30.03
N HIS A 559 2.55 -5.61 -29.40
CA HIS A 559 3.82 -4.84 -29.43
C HIS A 559 3.72 -3.39 -28.93
N GLN A 560 2.64 -3.05 -28.24
CA GLN A 560 2.39 -1.70 -27.70
C GLN A 560 2.87 -1.58 -26.26
N GLU A 561 3.18 -0.35 -25.86
CA GLU A 561 3.44 -0.02 -24.45
C GLU A 561 2.18 -0.24 -23.60
N LEU A 562 2.35 -0.63 -22.34
CA LEU A 562 1.21 -0.70 -21.40
C LEU A 562 0.77 0.71 -21.01
N LEU A 563 -0.55 0.89 -20.81
CA LEU A 563 -1.13 2.18 -20.44
C LEU A 563 -0.70 2.60 -19.02
N ARG A 564 -0.55 3.91 -18.78
CA ARG A 564 -0.26 4.49 -17.46
C ARG A 564 1.09 4.05 -16.86
N ARG A 565 2.08 3.77 -17.71
CA ARG A 565 3.46 3.42 -17.29
C ARG A 565 4.42 4.45 -17.86
N PRO A 566 4.76 5.51 -17.09
CA PRO A 566 5.75 6.49 -17.54
C PRO A 566 7.11 5.82 -17.70
N ARG A 567 7.80 6.12 -18.82
CA ARG A 567 9.16 5.61 -19.05
C ARG A 567 10.17 6.20 -18.08
N HIS A 568 9.96 7.42 -17.64
CA HIS A 568 10.87 8.14 -16.77
C HIS A 568 10.10 8.71 -15.59
N LYS A 569 10.59 8.44 -14.39
CA LYS A 569 10.10 9.04 -13.16
C LYS A 569 11.30 9.46 -12.31
N GLY A 570 11.22 10.63 -11.70
CA GLY A 570 12.20 11.12 -10.74
C GLY A 570 11.53 11.68 -9.50
N SER A 571 12.22 11.60 -8.38
CA SER A 571 11.88 12.35 -7.17
C SER A 571 13.13 12.85 -6.48
N ALA A 572 13.01 14.00 -5.81
CA ALA A 572 14.05 14.52 -4.93
C ALA A 572 13.40 15.03 -3.66
N THR A 573 13.96 14.67 -2.50
CA THR A 573 13.50 15.16 -1.20
C THR A 573 14.67 15.68 -0.41
N ALA A 574 14.52 16.86 0.19
CA ALA A 574 15.52 17.46 1.06
C ALA A 574 14.88 17.80 2.42
N PHE A 575 15.61 17.52 3.49
CA PHE A 575 15.26 17.86 4.87
C PHE A 575 16.28 18.83 5.42
N TRP A 576 15.81 19.97 5.94
CA TRP A 576 16.66 21.00 6.50
C TRP A 576 16.16 21.42 7.88
N THR A 577 17.01 21.26 8.89
CA THR A 577 16.72 21.61 10.29
C THR A 577 17.66 22.73 10.75
N PRO A 578 17.42 24.02 10.30
CA PRO A 578 18.32 25.12 10.59
C PRO A 578 18.45 25.48 12.07
N LEU A 579 17.40 25.18 12.84
CA LEU A 579 17.31 25.43 14.27
C LEU A 579 16.70 24.21 14.97
N PRO A 580 17.03 23.94 16.26
CA PRO A 580 16.35 22.92 17.03
C PRO A 580 14.81 23.07 16.96
N GLY A 581 14.11 21.99 16.67
CA GLY A 581 12.66 21.97 16.55
C GLY A 581 12.08 22.52 15.24
N LEU A 582 12.85 23.17 14.35
CA LEU A 582 12.36 23.70 13.08
C LEU A 582 12.89 22.86 11.91
N THR A 583 11.99 22.16 11.21
CA THR A 583 12.33 21.35 10.03
C THR A 583 11.57 21.84 8.81
N PHE A 584 12.29 22.12 7.74
CA PHE A 584 11.73 22.33 6.40
C PHE A 584 11.93 21.09 5.55
N THR A 585 10.95 20.76 4.72
CA THR A 585 11.08 19.67 3.75
C THR A 585 10.65 20.17 2.37
N GLY A 586 11.49 19.90 1.37
CA GLY A 586 11.17 20.15 -0.05
C GLY A 586 11.10 18.83 -0.80
N THR A 587 10.05 18.62 -1.59
CA THR A 587 9.89 17.42 -2.42
C THR A 587 9.61 17.84 -3.86
N LEU A 588 10.42 17.33 -4.79
CA LEU A 588 10.23 17.43 -6.24
C LEU A 588 9.78 16.06 -6.75
N ILE A 589 8.73 16.03 -7.57
CA ILE A 589 8.23 14.84 -8.26
C ILE A 589 8.18 15.14 -9.75
N VAL A 590 8.83 14.33 -10.57
CA VAL A 590 8.84 14.43 -12.02
C VAL A 590 8.29 13.14 -12.61
N LEU A 591 7.18 13.24 -13.33
CA LEU A 591 6.61 12.15 -14.09
C LEU A 591 6.74 12.47 -15.58
N GLY A 592 7.48 11.63 -16.30
CA GLY A 592 7.65 11.78 -17.75
C GLY A 592 6.37 11.43 -18.52
N PRO A 593 6.38 11.66 -19.85
CA PRO A 593 5.25 11.30 -20.70
C PRO A 593 4.90 9.80 -20.65
N PHE A 594 3.61 9.48 -20.75
CA PHE A 594 3.11 8.11 -20.78
C PHE A 594 1.90 7.97 -21.71
N VAL A 595 1.58 6.75 -22.09
CA VAL A 595 0.39 6.43 -22.89
C VAL A 595 -0.80 6.16 -21.96
N ASP A 596 -1.95 6.75 -22.27
CA ASP A 596 -3.22 6.55 -21.54
C ASP A 596 -4.40 6.51 -22.52
N GLY A 597 -5.60 6.15 -22.04
CA GLY A 597 -6.86 6.36 -22.72
C GLY A 597 -7.50 7.66 -22.23
N ASN A 598 -8.35 8.29 -23.03
CA ASN A 598 -9.11 9.44 -22.54
C ASN A 598 -10.35 9.01 -21.74
N ARG A 599 -10.83 9.91 -20.88
CA ARG A 599 -11.94 9.66 -19.96
C ARG A 599 -13.26 9.37 -20.67
N ASP A 600 -13.49 9.93 -21.87
CA ASP A 600 -14.72 9.76 -22.65
C ASP A 600 -14.72 8.52 -23.56
N PHE A 601 -13.65 7.71 -23.48
CA PHE A 601 -13.42 6.46 -24.23
C PHE A 601 -13.32 6.61 -25.76
N SER A 602 -13.32 7.83 -26.31
CA SER A 602 -13.22 8.04 -27.76
C SER A 602 -11.82 7.73 -28.31
N VAL A 603 -10.78 7.91 -27.51
CA VAL A 603 -9.38 7.63 -27.87
C VAL A 603 -8.77 6.63 -26.89
N PRO A 604 -8.58 5.38 -27.29
CA PRO A 604 -8.08 4.34 -26.39
C PRO A 604 -6.60 4.50 -26.02
N ARG A 605 -5.84 5.26 -26.84
CA ARG A 605 -4.40 5.49 -26.62
C ARG A 605 -4.02 6.89 -27.08
N LEU A 606 -3.62 7.70 -26.13
CA LEU A 606 -3.08 9.05 -26.37
C LEU A 606 -1.85 9.29 -25.48
N LYS A 607 -1.05 10.26 -25.82
CA LYS A 607 0.15 10.62 -25.05
C LYS A 607 -0.21 11.66 -24.01
N ASN A 608 -0.13 11.30 -22.73
CA ASN A 608 -0.13 12.25 -21.63
C ASN A 608 1.26 12.89 -21.51
N PRO A 609 1.38 14.21 -21.39
CA PRO A 609 2.68 14.91 -21.37
C PRO A 609 3.48 14.67 -20.08
N GLY A 610 2.87 14.07 -19.03
CA GLY A 610 3.47 14.02 -17.71
C GLY A 610 3.45 15.37 -16.99
N PHE A 611 4.10 15.45 -15.82
CA PHE A 611 4.09 16.65 -15.00
C PHE A 611 5.28 16.70 -14.03
N THR A 612 5.50 17.92 -13.49
CA THR A 612 6.46 18.18 -12.41
C THR A 612 5.75 18.92 -11.30
N LEU A 613 5.90 18.42 -10.06
CA LEU A 613 5.33 19.01 -8.85
C LEU A 613 6.44 19.36 -7.86
N VAL A 614 6.32 20.50 -7.20
CA VAL A 614 7.14 20.88 -6.06
C VAL A 614 6.24 21.09 -4.87
N ASN A 615 6.56 20.42 -3.77
CA ASN A 615 5.84 20.54 -2.51
C ASN A 615 6.81 20.98 -1.42
N LEU A 616 6.36 21.86 -0.54
CA LEU A 616 7.12 22.34 0.60
C LEU A 616 6.34 22.10 1.89
N SER A 617 7.03 21.77 2.96
CA SER A 617 6.45 21.70 4.30
C SER A 617 7.40 22.26 5.34
N ALA A 618 6.83 22.74 6.44
CA ALA A 618 7.53 23.20 7.61
C ALA A 618 6.87 22.65 8.87
N ASN A 619 7.68 22.21 9.82
CA ASN A 619 7.27 21.77 11.15
C ASN A 619 8.08 22.54 12.17
N TYR A 620 7.42 23.14 13.15
CA TYR A 620 8.07 23.86 14.25
C TYR A 620 7.56 23.34 15.60
N GLU A 621 8.42 22.66 16.31
CA GLU A 621 8.21 22.20 17.68
C GLU A 621 8.52 23.35 18.65
N MET A 622 7.47 24.11 19.03
CA MET A 622 7.61 25.27 19.92
C MET A 622 7.94 24.83 21.35
N SER A 623 7.44 23.68 21.76
CA SER A 623 7.71 23.04 23.04
C SER A 623 7.49 21.53 22.91
N GLU A 624 7.77 20.77 23.97
CA GLU A 624 7.47 19.32 24.01
C GLU A 624 5.99 19.01 23.81
N THR A 625 5.11 19.98 24.13
CA THR A 625 3.65 19.80 24.08
C THR A 625 3.00 20.45 22.87
N LEU A 626 3.64 21.42 22.19
CA LEU A 626 3.02 22.20 21.11
C LEU A 626 3.91 22.27 19.87
N SER A 627 3.36 21.88 18.73
CA SER A 627 3.99 22.05 17.43
C SER A 627 3.06 22.75 16.45
N LEU A 628 3.63 23.63 15.63
CA LEU A 628 2.96 24.25 14.47
C LEU A 628 3.46 23.59 13.21
N PHE A 629 2.62 23.48 12.20
CA PHE A 629 3.04 22.98 10.91
C PHE A 629 2.28 23.63 9.76
N GLY A 630 2.90 23.60 8.59
CA GLY A 630 2.28 24.06 7.35
C GLY A 630 2.86 23.35 6.13
N ARG A 631 2.09 23.30 5.04
CA ARG A 631 2.57 22.81 3.76
C ARG A 631 1.95 23.55 2.60
N ILE A 632 2.67 23.53 1.49
CA ILE A 632 2.25 23.99 0.18
C ILE A 632 2.43 22.83 -0.78
N ASP A 633 1.35 22.37 -1.37
CA ASP A 633 1.37 21.34 -2.41
C ASP A 633 1.24 22.02 -3.78
N ASN A 634 1.95 21.49 -4.79
CA ASN A 634 1.99 22.01 -6.14
C ASN A 634 2.32 23.54 -6.18
N LEU A 635 3.45 23.91 -5.60
CA LEU A 635 3.90 25.30 -5.40
C LEU A 635 3.79 26.19 -6.64
N PHE A 636 4.00 25.64 -7.83
CA PHE A 636 4.00 26.38 -9.10
C PHE A 636 2.65 26.31 -9.84
N ASP A 637 1.58 25.84 -9.16
CA ASP A 637 0.23 25.69 -9.71
C ASP A 637 0.21 24.96 -11.06
N ARG A 638 1.02 23.90 -11.19
CA ARG A 638 1.07 23.11 -12.41
C ARG A 638 -0.26 22.43 -12.66
N ARG A 639 -0.94 22.80 -13.75
CA ARG A 639 -2.11 22.08 -14.23
C ARG A 639 -1.69 20.75 -14.86
N TYR A 640 -2.23 19.64 -14.39
CA TYR A 640 -1.90 18.31 -14.87
C TYR A 640 -3.10 17.36 -14.75
N GLU A 641 -3.04 16.25 -15.47
CA GLU A 641 -4.04 15.18 -15.43
C GLU A 641 -3.34 13.84 -15.12
N ASN A 642 -3.88 13.09 -14.19
CA ASN A 642 -3.39 11.76 -13.83
C ASN A 642 -4.48 10.89 -13.15
N PRO A 643 -5.18 10.01 -13.94
CA PRO A 643 -5.03 9.73 -15.38
C PRO A 643 -5.60 10.84 -16.27
N THR A 644 -5.45 10.71 -17.59
CA THR A 644 -5.98 11.66 -18.56
C THR A 644 -7.50 11.83 -18.41
N GLY A 645 -7.95 13.09 -18.41
CA GLY A 645 -9.36 13.45 -18.17
C GLY A 645 -9.71 13.64 -16.68
N PHE A 646 -8.74 13.55 -15.78
CA PHE A 646 -8.89 13.83 -14.35
C PHE A 646 -7.81 14.81 -13.89
N LEU A 647 -8.22 16.02 -13.51
CA LEU A 647 -7.31 17.04 -12.98
C LEU A 647 -6.71 16.59 -11.65
N GLY A 648 -5.40 16.72 -11.53
CA GLY A 648 -4.74 16.75 -10.24
C GLY A 648 -4.96 18.08 -9.52
N PRO A 649 -4.82 18.13 -8.18
CA PRO A 649 -4.97 19.37 -7.42
C PRO A 649 -3.99 20.47 -7.87
N GLY A 650 -4.49 21.70 -8.00
CA GLY A 650 -3.67 22.91 -8.21
C GLY A 650 -2.89 23.29 -6.94
N LEU A 651 -2.39 24.54 -6.92
CA LEU A 651 -1.74 25.10 -5.73
C LEU A 651 -2.65 24.99 -4.51
N ALA A 652 -2.12 24.41 -3.45
CA ALA A 652 -2.85 24.21 -2.21
C ALA A 652 -2.00 24.53 -0.99
N VAL A 653 -2.59 25.21 -0.02
CA VAL A 653 -1.94 25.63 1.23
C VAL A 653 -2.71 25.09 2.42
N TYR A 654 -1.98 24.54 3.38
CA TYR A 654 -2.54 23.97 4.60
C TYR A 654 -1.71 24.39 5.81
N GLY A 655 -2.36 24.49 6.96
CA GLY A 655 -1.69 24.77 8.22
C GLY A 655 -2.45 24.18 9.40
N GLY A 656 -1.74 23.95 10.48
CA GLY A 656 -2.33 23.32 11.65
C GLY A 656 -1.45 23.32 12.88
N VAL A 657 -2.00 22.73 13.91
CA VAL A 657 -1.35 22.58 15.20
C VAL A 657 -1.43 21.13 15.68
N ARG A 658 -0.39 20.69 16.39
CA ARG A 658 -0.33 19.41 17.11
C ARG A 658 -0.05 19.68 18.58
N VAL A 659 -0.84 19.07 19.44
CA VAL A 659 -0.68 19.10 20.89
C VAL A 659 -0.39 17.69 21.38
N THR A 660 0.61 17.55 22.26
CA THR A 660 0.98 16.28 22.89
C THR A 660 0.90 16.43 24.40
N ALA A 661 0.24 15.52 25.08
CA ALA A 661 0.19 15.39 26.54
C ALA A 661 0.88 14.09 26.96
N PHE A 662 1.57 14.13 28.12
CA PHE A 662 2.35 13.04 28.70
C PHE A 662 1.73 12.57 30.00
#